data_0a70f69204929d959b7faad89e376cf8
#
_entry.id   0a70f69204929d959b7faad89e376cf8
#
_cell.length_a   1.000
_cell.length_b   1.000
_cell.length_c   1.000
_cell.angle_alpha   90.00
_cell.angle_beta   90.00
_cell.angle_gamma   90.00
#
_symmetry.space_group_name_H-M   'P 1'
#
loop_
_entity.id
_entity.type
_entity.pdbx_description
1 polymer ?
#
loop_
_entity_poly.entity_id
_entity_poly.type
_entity_poly.pdbx_seq_one_letter_code
_entity_poly.pdbx_strand_id
1 'polypeptide(L)'
;MFRLSLKMTLARKGRLFLTSLAIILGTGFLSGTFIFSDTINQTFNRLFTDVFEDVDAYVRSSQFIEVQFGEQRSTASMAAYETVMAVPGVKDVAPDIQAFARIVGKDGKPLGADQGPPTFGGIASLSVAGLWTIEQGKLPVGPNEMAMDKATAESGNFVLGDRVNVNAQSGSRTFTLVGIASYGDVSSPGGATFALFDQPTASEFLLKPDTVDAFLVQGDGTKTNEELVAAINTALDPSLKLETLTGEEITKETTDQIGVVLGFLTTFLTVFSLIALGIGCFVIYNVFSITIAQRLRENALFRAIGATRKQVTTAMLVESFIIGVIGSFLGFLFGIGLSKGLSELLKAAGIDIPTKGLSIQPRTVIITMVVGTIVTVLSAIAPSLRAGRVPPLAALRDTAIENIGSNRKRFTIGISVLVLGAIACIASAMGAPALYLGLGIVFVFAGVLICGPGVAKPVALALGRPIEKTRGVTGAMARQNAARNPKRTARTAAPVLIGVALVTAFTAFATSAKKEIRDTIGSSFRGDFAVSAPSNGFGGLSPLLSDQLAVLPEVAQATGIGYASVNIDGQGKFVQVINPASANGLINFSMLEGSQNGLSDSGMLVSTIRATANNWKVGTSVNVGLIDGTAKQVTIEGIYEPTGFDVSYVMSRSFFADTATKLFDNFIYIKTKPGISEEAARSVLSAQTQDKGLGKLQSRSEYIDAQSGQVNQILGLIYGLLFLSIIIAIVGIIITLLLSVFERKREIGLLRAIGMTKNQVRATVRWESAITSMLGAVVGVVLGVGMGLVLIAVLADTGVSAFSLPLNETIVILVLSFVVGVVAAVYPAWKATKVNIM
;
A
#
# COMPACT_ATOMS: atom_id res chain seq x y z
N MET A 1 15.08 15.31 44.10
CA MET A 1 14.50 14.14 43.41
C MET A 1 14.97 14.04 41.97
N PHE A 2 14.88 15.08 41.08
CA PHE A 2 15.29 15.02 39.67
C PHE A 2 16.76 14.58 39.50
N ARG A 3 17.72 15.23 40.17
CA ARG A 3 19.16 14.87 40.09
C ARG A 3 19.47 13.43 40.56
N LEU A 4 18.74 12.96 41.54
CA LEU A 4 18.87 11.58 42.07
C LEU A 4 18.34 10.57 41.04
N SER A 5 17.15 10.85 40.45
CA SER A 5 16.53 10.03 39.40
C SER A 5 17.46 9.95 38.18
N LEU A 6 18.02 11.05 37.71
CA LEU A 6 18.94 11.11 36.56
C LEU A 6 20.21 10.26 36.78
N LYS A 7 20.85 10.42 37.98
CA LYS A 7 22.05 9.62 38.35
C LYS A 7 21.75 8.14 38.44
N MET A 8 20.58 7.75 38.99
CA MET A 8 20.18 6.35 39.11
C MET A 8 19.86 5.73 37.76
N THR A 9 19.31 6.50 36.85
CA THR A 9 19.01 6.06 35.47
C THR A 9 20.30 5.84 34.68
N LEU A 10 21.25 6.77 34.71
CA LEU A 10 22.53 6.67 34.03
C LEU A 10 23.45 5.58 34.60
N ALA A 11 23.33 5.23 35.88
CA ALA A 11 24.13 4.18 36.50
C ALA A 11 23.82 2.76 35.97
N ARG A 12 22.68 2.57 35.26
CA ARG A 12 22.24 1.23 34.80
C ARG A 12 22.10 1.19 33.25
N LYS A 13 23.20 1.47 32.55
CA LYS A 13 23.30 1.61 31.09
C LYS A 13 22.62 0.49 30.27
N GLY A 14 22.73 -0.78 30.68
CA GLY A 14 22.15 -1.91 29.97
C GLY A 14 20.62 -1.97 29.97
N ARG A 15 19.98 -1.43 31.01
CA ARG A 15 18.50 -1.35 31.06
C ARG A 15 17.97 -0.17 30.25
N LEU A 16 18.65 0.97 30.37
CA LEU A 16 18.39 2.14 29.56
C LEU A 16 18.38 1.76 28.07
N PHE A 17 19.41 1.04 27.64
CA PHE A 17 19.51 0.58 26.24
C PHE A 17 18.31 -0.29 25.84
N LEU A 18 17.91 -1.27 26.66
CA LEU A 18 16.81 -2.18 26.30
C LEU A 18 15.44 -1.49 26.28
N THR A 19 15.18 -0.54 27.24
CA THR A 19 13.95 0.26 27.23
C THR A 19 13.94 1.24 26.07
N SER A 20 15.05 1.93 25.82
CA SER A 20 15.18 2.85 24.71
C SER A 20 15.03 2.16 23.36
N LEU A 21 15.51 0.92 23.21
CA LEU A 21 15.42 0.19 21.95
C LEU A 21 13.96 -0.05 21.52
N ALA A 22 13.05 -0.37 22.44
CA ALA A 22 11.63 -0.52 22.12
C ALA A 22 10.99 0.81 21.71
N ILE A 23 11.40 1.92 22.35
CA ILE A 23 10.95 3.26 22.00
C ILE A 23 11.51 3.67 20.64
N ILE A 24 12.82 3.47 20.42
CA ILE A 24 13.52 3.77 19.16
C ILE A 24 12.85 3.09 17.99
N LEU A 25 12.53 1.79 18.10
CA LEU A 25 11.90 1.05 17.00
C LEU A 25 10.47 1.54 16.73
N GLY A 26 9.65 1.75 17.78
CA GLY A 26 8.27 2.22 17.62
C GLY A 26 8.19 3.65 17.07
N THR A 27 8.95 4.59 17.67
CA THR A 27 8.98 6.00 17.20
C THR A 27 9.76 6.17 15.92
N GLY A 28 10.75 5.32 15.65
CA GLY A 28 11.53 5.31 14.41
C GLY A 28 10.68 4.90 13.20
N PHE A 29 9.80 3.91 13.39
CA PHE A 29 8.86 3.55 12.33
C PHE A 29 7.87 4.69 12.05
N LEU A 30 7.33 5.31 13.11
CA LEU A 30 6.45 6.47 12.98
C LEU A 30 7.13 7.63 12.25
N SER A 31 8.33 8.01 12.66
CA SER A 31 9.06 9.11 12.04
C SER A 31 9.50 8.78 10.61
N GLY A 32 9.95 7.54 10.37
CA GLY A 32 10.34 7.07 9.03
C GLY A 32 9.18 7.14 8.04
N THR A 33 7.99 6.73 8.47
CA THR A 33 6.77 6.84 7.67
C THR A 33 6.42 8.30 7.36
N PHE A 34 6.45 9.19 8.36
CA PHE A 34 6.14 10.60 8.14
C PHE A 34 7.20 11.30 7.27
N ILE A 35 8.49 11.06 7.52
CA ILE A 35 9.58 11.62 6.69
C ILE A 35 9.43 11.14 5.24
N PHE A 36 9.12 9.87 5.03
CA PHE A 36 8.89 9.31 3.71
C PHE A 36 7.69 9.96 3.02
N SER A 37 6.55 10.08 3.72
CA SER A 37 5.36 10.76 3.20
C SER A 37 5.60 12.24 2.92
N ASP A 38 6.27 12.97 3.83
CA ASP A 38 6.63 14.38 3.64
C ASP A 38 7.56 14.56 2.44
N THR A 39 8.51 13.61 2.25
CA THR A 39 9.45 13.64 1.13
C THR A 39 8.72 13.48 -0.21
N ILE A 40 7.81 12.50 -0.31
CA ILE A 40 7.02 12.29 -1.53
C ILE A 40 6.15 13.52 -1.82
N ASN A 41 5.35 13.95 -0.85
CA ASN A 41 4.46 15.10 -1.04
C ASN A 41 5.24 16.37 -1.44
N GLN A 42 6.39 16.63 -0.82
CA GLN A 42 7.19 17.80 -1.15
C GLN A 42 7.87 17.67 -2.53
N THR A 43 8.24 16.46 -2.93
CA THR A 43 8.78 16.20 -4.26
C THR A 43 7.76 16.55 -5.33
N PHE A 44 6.53 16.05 -5.21
CA PHE A 44 5.47 16.35 -6.18
C PHE A 44 5.02 17.81 -6.13
N ASN A 45 4.89 18.41 -4.94
CA ASN A 45 4.55 19.82 -4.81
C ASN A 45 5.56 20.73 -5.53
N ARG A 46 6.86 20.49 -5.31
CA ARG A 46 7.91 21.27 -6.00
C ARG A 46 7.87 21.04 -7.50
N LEU A 47 7.75 19.76 -7.92
CA LEU A 47 7.69 19.43 -9.33
C LEU A 47 6.61 20.24 -10.06
N PHE A 48 5.39 20.28 -9.52
CA PHE A 48 4.30 20.98 -10.17
C PHE A 48 4.38 22.50 -10.00
N THR A 49 4.92 22.99 -8.88
CA THR A 49 5.19 24.43 -8.73
C THR A 49 6.22 24.91 -9.75
N ASP A 50 7.34 24.19 -9.88
CA ASP A 50 8.42 24.54 -10.81
C ASP A 50 7.95 24.47 -12.28
N VAL A 51 7.10 23.49 -12.61
CA VAL A 51 6.59 23.27 -13.97
C VAL A 51 5.57 24.32 -14.41
N PHE A 52 4.71 24.79 -13.49
CA PHE A 52 3.70 25.80 -13.81
C PHE A 52 4.14 27.21 -13.38
N GLU A 53 5.42 27.43 -13.04
CA GLU A 53 5.94 28.73 -12.58
C GLU A 53 5.74 29.83 -13.63
N ASP A 54 5.94 29.51 -14.92
CA ASP A 54 5.82 30.43 -16.05
C ASP A 54 4.42 30.40 -16.70
N VAL A 55 3.45 29.70 -16.13
CA VAL A 55 2.08 29.59 -16.63
C VAL A 55 1.18 30.54 -15.84
N ASP A 56 0.78 31.66 -16.44
CA ASP A 56 -0.09 32.64 -15.80
C ASP A 56 -1.56 32.28 -15.90
N ALA A 57 -1.96 31.60 -17.00
CA ALA A 57 -3.30 31.06 -17.19
C ALA A 57 -3.28 29.69 -17.89
N TYR A 58 -4.25 28.84 -17.56
CA TYR A 58 -4.40 27.47 -18.06
C TYR A 58 -5.81 27.29 -18.60
N VAL A 59 -5.97 27.11 -19.92
CA VAL A 59 -7.27 26.98 -20.58
C VAL A 59 -7.51 25.52 -20.93
N ARG A 60 -8.63 24.94 -20.46
CA ARG A 60 -8.98 23.52 -20.68
C ARG A 60 -10.48 23.34 -20.87
N SER A 61 -10.91 22.15 -21.24
CA SER A 61 -12.34 21.82 -21.27
C SER A 61 -12.96 21.88 -19.86
N SER A 62 -14.14 22.50 -19.76
CA SER A 62 -14.96 22.48 -18.54
C SER A 62 -15.74 21.19 -18.37
N GLN A 63 -15.74 20.31 -19.37
CA GLN A 63 -16.44 19.03 -19.34
C GLN A 63 -15.52 17.93 -18.83
N PHE A 64 -15.95 17.27 -17.76
CA PHE A 64 -15.19 16.17 -17.15
C PHE A 64 -16.12 15.12 -16.52
N ILE A 65 -15.56 13.97 -16.27
CA ILE A 65 -16.14 12.90 -15.47
C ILE A 65 -15.24 12.66 -14.27
N GLU A 66 -15.79 12.84 -13.06
CA GLU A 66 -15.09 12.55 -11.82
C GLU A 66 -14.98 11.03 -11.65
N VAL A 67 -13.76 10.51 -11.60
CA VAL A 67 -13.47 9.09 -11.39
C VAL A 67 -12.75 8.87 -10.07
N GLN A 68 -12.62 7.62 -9.64
CA GLN A 68 -12.07 7.26 -8.32
C GLN A 68 -10.70 7.87 -8.01
N PHE A 69 -9.88 8.16 -9.01
CA PHE A 69 -8.51 8.67 -8.86
C PHE A 69 -8.28 9.98 -9.62
N GLY A 70 -9.26 10.87 -9.67
CA GLY A 70 -9.15 12.18 -10.31
C GLY A 70 -10.28 12.46 -11.31
N GLU A 71 -10.04 13.34 -12.24
CA GLU A 71 -10.99 13.75 -13.26
C GLU A 71 -10.48 13.33 -14.65
N GLN A 72 -11.36 12.77 -15.45
CA GLN A 72 -11.11 12.64 -16.90
C GLN A 72 -11.82 13.77 -17.62
N ARG A 73 -11.06 14.56 -18.38
CA ARG A 73 -11.58 15.73 -19.07
C ARG A 73 -11.69 15.49 -20.58
N SER A 74 -12.64 16.16 -21.19
CA SER A 74 -12.73 16.28 -22.65
C SER A 74 -11.57 17.12 -23.18
N THR A 75 -11.30 17.03 -24.45
CA THR A 75 -10.29 17.85 -25.13
C THR A 75 -10.84 19.24 -25.43
N ALA A 76 -9.95 20.25 -25.50
CA ALA A 76 -10.23 21.59 -25.98
C ALA A 76 -10.02 21.66 -27.49
N SER A 77 -10.85 22.44 -28.18
CA SER A 77 -10.69 22.65 -29.64
C SER A 77 -9.54 23.61 -29.95
N MET A 78 -8.70 23.27 -30.91
CA MET A 78 -7.67 24.16 -31.44
C MET A 78 -8.22 25.48 -32.04
N ALA A 79 -9.51 25.56 -32.37
CA ALA A 79 -10.16 26.79 -32.81
C ALA A 79 -10.09 27.90 -31.74
N ALA A 80 -9.91 27.57 -30.44
CA ALA A 80 -9.73 28.54 -29.40
C ALA A 80 -8.34 29.20 -29.37
N TYR A 81 -7.34 28.62 -30.03
CA TYR A 81 -5.94 29.08 -30.00
C TYR A 81 -5.77 30.56 -30.40
N GLU A 82 -6.27 30.92 -31.58
CA GLU A 82 -6.18 32.28 -32.11
C GLU A 82 -6.96 33.27 -31.22
N THR A 83 -8.08 32.87 -30.69
CA THR A 83 -8.89 33.69 -29.77
C THR A 83 -8.12 33.98 -28.49
N VAL A 84 -7.50 32.97 -27.88
CA VAL A 84 -6.71 33.14 -26.66
C VAL A 84 -5.48 34.00 -26.92
N MET A 85 -4.78 33.75 -28.04
CA MET A 85 -3.57 34.48 -28.42
C MET A 85 -3.85 35.96 -28.68
N ALA A 86 -5.05 36.32 -29.12
CA ALA A 86 -5.46 37.69 -29.41
C ALA A 86 -5.90 38.48 -28.18
N VAL A 87 -5.99 37.88 -26.99
CA VAL A 87 -6.42 38.55 -25.76
C VAL A 87 -5.36 39.54 -25.29
N PRO A 88 -5.72 40.81 -25.06
CA PRO A 88 -4.75 41.78 -24.50
C PRO A 88 -4.20 41.34 -23.14
N GLY A 89 -2.88 41.30 -23.02
CA GLY A 89 -2.17 40.79 -21.85
C GLY A 89 -1.59 39.38 -22.05
N VAL A 90 -1.93 38.70 -23.14
CA VAL A 90 -1.32 37.43 -23.52
C VAL A 90 -0.05 37.69 -24.31
N LYS A 91 1.05 37.09 -23.91
CA LYS A 91 2.34 37.12 -24.58
C LYS A 91 2.54 35.88 -25.47
N ASP A 92 2.20 34.73 -24.98
CA ASP A 92 2.43 33.46 -25.66
C ASP A 92 1.42 32.39 -25.24
N VAL A 93 1.12 31.43 -26.12
CA VAL A 93 0.20 30.31 -25.86
C VAL A 93 0.85 29.02 -26.36
N ALA A 94 1.03 28.05 -25.47
CA ALA A 94 1.51 26.71 -25.78
C ALA A 94 0.36 25.70 -25.75
N PRO A 95 0.03 25.05 -26.90
CA PRO A 95 -0.87 23.90 -26.85
C PRO A 95 -0.20 22.71 -26.15
N ASP A 96 -0.94 22.00 -25.29
CA ASP A 96 -0.48 20.79 -24.64
C ASP A 96 -1.30 19.57 -25.10
N ILE A 97 -0.60 18.51 -25.45
CA ILE A 97 -1.19 17.20 -25.74
C ILE A 97 -0.51 16.17 -24.86
N GLN A 98 -1.31 15.39 -24.15
CA GLN A 98 -0.84 14.25 -23.41
C GLN A 98 -1.65 13.01 -23.80
N ALA A 99 -0.98 12.04 -24.41
CA ALA A 99 -1.61 10.81 -24.84
C ALA A 99 -0.65 9.63 -24.65
N PHE A 100 -1.16 8.41 -24.78
CA PHE A 100 -0.31 7.22 -24.68
C PHE A 100 0.67 7.17 -25.85
N ALA A 101 1.97 7.05 -25.52
CA ALA A 101 3.02 6.70 -26.48
C ALA A 101 4.14 5.96 -25.74
N ARG A 102 4.57 4.83 -26.27
CA ARG A 102 5.56 3.97 -25.66
C ARG A 102 6.80 3.82 -26.52
N ILE A 103 7.93 4.15 -25.96
CA ILE A 103 9.23 4.03 -26.60
C ILE A 103 9.72 2.60 -26.50
N VAL A 104 10.22 2.04 -27.59
CA VAL A 104 10.84 0.71 -27.64
C VAL A 104 12.35 0.86 -27.56
N GLY A 105 12.96 0.18 -26.60
CA GLY A 105 14.40 0.20 -26.40
C GLY A 105 15.19 -0.48 -27.53
N LYS A 106 16.50 -0.27 -27.55
CA LYS A 106 17.42 -0.87 -28.56
C LYS A 106 17.43 -2.40 -28.52
N ASP A 107 17.02 -3.00 -27.42
CA ASP A 107 16.88 -4.46 -27.23
C ASP A 107 15.52 -5.00 -27.73
N GLY A 108 14.69 -4.16 -28.34
CA GLY A 108 13.34 -4.50 -28.80
C GLY A 108 12.30 -4.56 -27.71
N LYS A 109 12.66 -4.26 -26.45
CA LYS A 109 11.72 -4.25 -25.34
C LYS A 109 11.18 -2.83 -25.10
N PRO A 110 9.91 -2.70 -24.72
CA PRO A 110 9.35 -1.42 -24.35
C PRO A 110 10.08 -0.82 -23.13
N LEU A 111 10.36 0.48 -23.16
CA LEU A 111 10.88 1.20 -22.00
C LEU A 111 9.75 1.57 -21.04
N GLY A 112 10.13 1.77 -19.79
CA GLY A 112 9.20 1.92 -18.67
C GLY A 112 8.85 0.57 -18.04
N ALA A 113 8.48 0.57 -16.78
CA ALA A 113 8.11 -0.66 -16.06
C ALA A 113 6.74 -1.15 -16.50
N ASP A 114 6.54 -2.46 -16.58
CA ASP A 114 5.22 -3.07 -16.92
C ASP A 114 4.13 -2.71 -15.88
N GLN A 115 4.53 -2.28 -14.68
CA GLN A 115 3.66 -1.84 -13.57
C GLN A 115 4.19 -0.55 -12.92
N GLY A 116 4.96 0.23 -13.66
CA GLY A 116 5.58 1.48 -13.23
C GLY A 116 4.79 2.72 -13.65
N PRO A 117 5.46 3.88 -13.60
CA PRO A 117 4.90 5.14 -14.08
C PRO A 117 4.46 5.05 -15.54
N PRO A 118 3.45 5.85 -15.94
CA PRO A 118 2.88 5.81 -17.28
C PRO A 118 3.88 6.25 -18.36
N THR A 119 3.52 5.95 -19.62
CA THR A 119 4.29 6.31 -20.80
C THR A 119 3.45 7.25 -21.67
N PHE A 120 3.99 8.42 -21.99
CA PHE A 120 3.27 9.48 -22.64
C PHE A 120 3.93 9.92 -23.96
N GLY A 121 3.09 10.41 -24.85
CA GLY A 121 3.47 11.25 -25.97
C GLY A 121 2.92 12.66 -25.78
N GLY A 122 3.68 13.65 -26.21
CA GLY A 122 3.31 15.05 -26.04
C GLY A 122 3.95 15.97 -27.09
N ILE A 123 3.74 17.27 -26.91
CA ILE A 123 4.32 18.30 -27.75
C ILE A 123 5.62 18.81 -27.13
N ALA A 124 6.67 18.93 -27.92
CA ALA A 124 7.85 19.72 -27.59
C ALA A 124 7.64 21.13 -28.12
N SER A 125 7.35 22.09 -27.25
CA SER A 125 7.10 23.49 -27.62
C SER A 125 8.32 24.38 -27.31
N LEU A 126 8.52 25.40 -28.15
CA LEU A 126 9.47 26.51 -27.91
C LEU A 126 8.90 27.58 -26.98
N SER A 127 7.63 27.53 -26.68
CA SER A 127 6.98 28.50 -25.82
C SER A 127 7.61 28.51 -24.44
N VAL A 128 7.81 29.69 -23.86
CA VAL A 128 8.30 29.86 -22.50
C VAL A 128 7.36 29.22 -21.49
N ALA A 129 6.05 29.19 -21.82
CA ALA A 129 5.05 28.42 -21.05
C ALA A 129 5.13 26.91 -21.29
N GLY A 130 6.05 26.43 -22.15
CA GLY A 130 6.19 25.00 -22.43
C GLY A 130 6.79 24.22 -21.25
N LEU A 131 6.24 23.06 -20.99
CA LEU A 131 6.63 22.17 -19.87
C LEU A 131 8.02 21.55 -20.04
N TRP A 132 8.61 21.66 -21.25
CA TRP A 132 9.83 20.94 -21.63
C TRP A 132 10.96 21.87 -22.03
N THR A 133 12.15 21.62 -21.50
CA THR A 133 13.39 22.32 -21.86
C THR A 133 14.33 21.36 -22.58
N ILE A 134 14.76 21.69 -23.79
CA ILE A 134 15.75 20.88 -24.52
C ILE A 134 17.14 21.11 -23.93
N GLU A 135 17.71 20.08 -23.32
CA GLU A 135 19.07 20.12 -22.75
C GLU A 135 20.15 19.79 -23.80
N GLN A 136 19.83 18.91 -24.75
CA GLN A 136 20.75 18.48 -25.79
C GLN A 136 20.03 18.36 -27.13
N GLY A 137 20.70 18.76 -28.21
CA GLY A 137 20.14 18.69 -29.55
C GLY A 137 19.25 19.86 -29.93
N LYS A 138 18.14 19.60 -30.59
CA LYS A 138 17.17 20.60 -31.08
C LYS A 138 15.74 20.11 -30.88
N LEU A 139 14.78 21.02 -31.03
CA LEU A 139 13.36 20.66 -31.11
C LEU A 139 13.06 19.80 -32.35
N PRO A 140 12.16 18.82 -32.23
CA PRO A 140 11.71 18.05 -33.39
C PRO A 140 10.91 18.92 -34.36
N VAL A 141 11.14 18.73 -35.65
CA VAL A 141 10.43 19.40 -36.71
C VAL A 141 10.07 18.41 -37.82
N GLY A 142 8.78 18.23 -38.02
CA GLY A 142 8.24 17.33 -39.06
C GLY A 142 8.08 15.89 -38.63
N PRO A 143 7.50 15.04 -39.49
CA PRO A 143 6.88 13.77 -39.14
C PRO A 143 7.85 12.65 -38.71
N ASN A 144 9.15 12.86 -38.88
CA ASN A 144 10.17 11.82 -38.64
C ASN A 144 11.14 12.14 -37.47
N GLU A 145 10.98 13.30 -36.84
CA GLU A 145 11.83 13.72 -35.71
C GLU A 145 11.08 13.61 -34.41
N MET A 146 11.80 13.30 -33.31
CA MET A 146 11.28 13.29 -31.94
C MET A 146 12.34 13.76 -30.95
N ALA A 147 11.89 14.25 -29.81
CA ALA A 147 12.68 14.35 -28.60
C ALA A 147 12.16 13.36 -27.55
N MET A 148 12.93 13.12 -26.50
CA MET A 148 12.50 12.30 -25.37
C MET A 148 13.05 12.89 -24.06
N ASP A 149 12.43 12.51 -22.97
CA ASP A 149 12.91 12.89 -21.65
C ASP A 149 14.27 12.26 -21.34
N LYS A 150 15.08 12.96 -20.56
CA LYS A 150 16.46 12.57 -20.24
C LYS A 150 16.55 11.21 -19.51
N ALA A 151 15.66 10.94 -18.57
CA ALA A 151 15.67 9.66 -17.85
C ALA A 151 15.39 8.48 -18.79
N THR A 152 14.51 8.66 -19.75
CA THR A 152 14.23 7.66 -20.81
C THR A 152 15.43 7.47 -21.73
N ALA A 153 16.09 8.55 -22.17
CA ALA A 153 17.30 8.47 -22.98
C ALA A 153 18.42 7.71 -22.24
N GLU A 154 18.65 8.00 -20.97
CA GLU A 154 19.65 7.33 -20.13
C GLU A 154 19.32 5.84 -19.93
N SER A 155 18.07 5.50 -19.61
CA SER A 155 17.66 4.11 -19.37
C SER A 155 17.71 3.22 -20.61
N GLY A 156 17.38 3.80 -21.78
CA GLY A 156 17.44 3.12 -23.07
C GLY A 156 18.81 3.20 -23.77
N ASN A 157 19.81 3.88 -23.16
CA ASN A 157 21.10 4.19 -23.77
C ASN A 157 20.97 4.83 -25.17
N PHE A 158 20.00 5.74 -25.32
CA PHE A 158 19.79 6.49 -26.56
C PHE A 158 20.70 7.70 -26.65
N VAL A 159 21.15 7.99 -27.88
CA VAL A 159 21.93 9.18 -28.21
C VAL A 159 21.30 9.90 -29.40
N LEU A 160 21.61 11.19 -29.56
CA LEU A 160 21.10 11.97 -30.68
C LEU A 160 21.47 11.31 -32.04
N GLY A 161 20.49 11.22 -32.93
CA GLY A 161 20.61 10.58 -34.21
C GLY A 161 20.14 9.12 -34.26
N ASP A 162 19.87 8.49 -33.13
CA ASP A 162 19.33 7.13 -33.06
C ASP A 162 17.93 7.05 -33.67
N ARG A 163 17.62 5.88 -34.25
CA ARG A 163 16.25 5.54 -34.71
C ARG A 163 15.50 4.88 -33.55
N VAL A 164 14.37 5.47 -33.22
CA VAL A 164 13.54 5.08 -32.08
C VAL A 164 12.16 4.65 -32.56
N ASN A 165 11.74 3.44 -32.22
CA ASN A 165 10.37 3.00 -32.46
C ASN A 165 9.48 3.48 -31.31
N VAL A 166 8.37 4.12 -31.67
CA VAL A 166 7.35 4.57 -30.72
C VAL A 166 6.02 3.94 -31.08
N ASN A 167 5.37 3.35 -30.09
CA ASN A 167 4.04 2.75 -30.21
C ASN A 167 3.01 3.70 -29.60
N ALA A 168 2.03 4.13 -30.39
CA ALA A 168 0.89 4.93 -29.97
C ALA A 168 -0.42 4.22 -30.31
N GLN A 169 -1.55 4.86 -30.01
CA GLN A 169 -2.86 4.31 -30.37
C GLN A 169 -3.05 4.19 -31.90
N SER A 170 -2.44 5.07 -32.69
CA SER A 170 -2.45 5.00 -34.16
C SER A 170 -1.62 3.85 -34.76
N GLY A 171 -0.77 3.22 -33.94
CA GLY A 171 0.15 2.17 -34.39
C GLY A 171 1.60 2.45 -34.00
N SER A 172 2.53 1.77 -34.69
CA SER A 172 3.98 1.91 -34.45
C SER A 172 4.62 2.76 -35.56
N ARG A 173 5.47 3.73 -35.19
CA ARG A 173 6.24 4.57 -36.10
C ARG A 173 7.69 4.71 -35.64
N THR A 174 8.62 4.77 -36.56
CA THR A 174 10.05 5.01 -36.27
C THR A 174 10.39 6.46 -36.48
N PHE A 175 11.02 7.07 -35.48
CA PHE A 175 11.48 8.46 -35.49
C PHE A 175 12.99 8.55 -35.33
N THR A 176 13.58 9.68 -35.66
CA THR A 176 14.96 10.03 -35.39
C THR A 176 15.02 10.89 -34.12
N LEU A 177 15.79 10.50 -33.15
CA LEU A 177 15.99 11.26 -31.92
C LEU A 177 16.83 12.50 -32.20
N VAL A 178 16.25 13.69 -32.08
CA VAL A 178 16.93 14.97 -32.36
C VAL A 178 17.12 15.83 -31.11
N GLY A 179 16.42 15.51 -30.02
CA GLY A 179 16.50 16.27 -28.77
C GLY A 179 16.36 15.40 -27.54
N ILE A 180 17.03 15.80 -26.46
CA ILE A 180 16.86 15.26 -25.12
C ILE A 180 16.38 16.41 -24.24
N ALA A 181 15.24 16.21 -23.56
CA ALA A 181 14.53 17.23 -22.80
C ALA A 181 14.49 16.92 -21.32
N SER A 182 14.38 17.96 -20.49
CA SER A 182 14.01 17.88 -19.07
C SER A 182 12.62 18.46 -18.86
N TYR A 183 11.94 18.01 -17.83
CA TYR A 183 10.63 18.50 -17.41
C TYR A 183 10.83 19.44 -16.23
N GLY A 184 10.79 20.74 -16.49
CA GLY A 184 11.32 21.70 -15.54
C GLY A 184 12.76 21.34 -15.13
N ASP A 185 13.03 21.24 -13.84
CA ASP A 185 14.35 20.90 -13.27
C ASP A 185 14.61 19.40 -13.08
N VAL A 186 13.71 18.52 -13.53
CA VAL A 186 13.85 17.07 -13.35
C VAL A 186 14.03 16.35 -14.67
N SER A 187 14.76 15.23 -14.64
CA SER A 187 15.03 14.42 -15.83
C SER A 187 13.79 13.71 -16.39
N SER A 188 12.76 13.50 -15.57
CA SER A 188 11.46 12.93 -15.93
C SER A 188 10.44 13.18 -14.82
N PRO A 189 9.16 13.49 -15.12
CA PRO A 189 8.11 13.65 -14.13
C PRO A 189 7.72 12.30 -13.52
N GLY A 190 8.06 12.09 -12.23
CA GLY A 190 7.65 10.89 -11.48
C GLY A 190 8.14 9.54 -12.03
N GLY A 191 9.19 9.53 -12.89
CA GLY A 191 9.68 8.32 -13.55
C GLY A 191 8.87 7.89 -14.78
N ALA A 192 7.92 8.70 -15.23
CA ALA A 192 7.21 8.47 -16.50
C ALA A 192 8.15 8.61 -17.70
N THR A 193 7.81 7.97 -18.83
CA THR A 193 8.57 8.12 -20.08
C THR A 193 7.81 8.99 -21.06
N PHE A 194 8.53 9.87 -21.77
CA PHE A 194 7.91 10.81 -22.70
C PHE A 194 8.54 10.76 -24.08
N ALA A 195 7.68 10.60 -25.10
CA ALA A 195 8.01 10.81 -26.51
C ALA A 195 7.42 12.15 -26.95
N LEU A 196 8.27 13.09 -27.36
CA LEU A 196 7.89 14.45 -27.66
C LEU A 196 8.02 14.72 -29.17
N PHE A 197 6.99 15.33 -29.76
CA PHE A 197 6.90 15.60 -31.17
C PHE A 197 6.61 17.07 -31.43
N ASP A 198 6.72 17.52 -32.71
CA ASP A 198 6.12 18.79 -33.09
C ASP A 198 4.59 18.69 -33.05
N GLN A 199 3.89 19.81 -32.99
CA GLN A 199 2.44 19.85 -32.86
C GLN A 199 1.69 19.09 -33.95
N PRO A 200 2.00 19.25 -35.28
CA PRO A 200 1.30 18.50 -36.31
C PRO A 200 1.50 16.98 -36.19
N THR A 201 2.71 16.55 -35.91
CA THR A 201 3.02 15.12 -35.70
C THR A 201 2.35 14.57 -34.45
N ALA A 202 2.35 15.31 -33.35
CA ALA A 202 1.64 14.93 -32.15
C ALA A 202 0.13 14.76 -32.39
N SER A 203 -0.50 15.75 -33.04
CA SER A 203 -1.93 15.72 -33.37
C SER A 203 -2.31 14.51 -34.25
N GLU A 204 -1.51 14.20 -35.26
CA GLU A 204 -1.73 13.07 -36.15
C GLU A 204 -1.44 11.73 -35.42
N PHE A 205 -0.23 11.58 -34.85
CA PHE A 205 0.24 10.31 -34.34
C PHE A 205 -0.45 9.91 -33.04
N LEU A 206 -0.84 10.88 -32.21
CA LEU A 206 -1.52 10.64 -30.94
C LEU A 206 -3.06 10.67 -31.07
N LEU A 207 -3.59 10.72 -32.33
CA LEU A 207 -5.03 10.72 -32.65
C LEU A 207 -5.81 11.87 -31.96
N LYS A 208 -5.23 13.07 -31.94
CA LYS A 208 -5.87 14.29 -31.45
C LYS A 208 -5.95 15.37 -32.53
N PRO A 209 -6.59 15.08 -33.71
CA PRO A 209 -6.71 16.06 -34.76
C PRO A 209 -7.55 17.25 -34.28
N ASP A 210 -7.05 18.45 -34.50
CA ASP A 210 -7.72 19.73 -34.15
C ASP A 210 -8.15 19.87 -32.68
N THR A 211 -7.57 19.06 -31.78
CA THR A 211 -7.85 19.09 -30.33
C THR A 211 -6.56 19.04 -29.51
N VAL A 212 -6.62 19.62 -28.31
CA VAL A 212 -5.54 19.60 -27.31
C VAL A 212 -6.13 19.29 -25.93
N ASP A 213 -5.32 18.92 -24.99
CA ASP A 213 -5.78 18.74 -23.62
C ASP A 213 -5.93 20.08 -22.93
N ALA A 214 -5.02 21.03 -23.21
CA ALA A 214 -5.04 22.38 -22.66
C ALA A 214 -4.24 23.38 -23.51
N PHE A 215 -4.38 24.64 -23.18
CA PHE A 215 -3.48 25.72 -23.59
C PHE A 215 -2.83 26.30 -22.35
N LEU A 216 -1.50 26.33 -22.34
CA LEU A 216 -0.71 27.02 -21.34
C LEU A 216 -0.48 28.44 -21.84
N VAL A 217 -0.80 29.43 -21.03
CA VAL A 217 -0.76 30.84 -21.42
C VAL A 217 0.25 31.59 -20.55
N GLN A 218 1.17 32.33 -21.20
CA GLN A 218 2.06 33.27 -20.56
C GLN A 218 1.53 34.68 -20.77
N GLY A 219 1.43 35.44 -19.70
CA GLY A 219 1.09 36.87 -19.74
C GLY A 219 2.29 37.76 -20.10
N ASP A 220 2.01 38.95 -20.55
CA ASP A 220 3.01 39.98 -20.84
C ASP A 220 3.39 40.82 -19.59
N GLY A 221 2.82 40.50 -18.43
CA GLY A 221 3.02 41.18 -17.16
C GLY A 221 2.22 42.48 -16.99
N THR A 222 1.35 42.85 -17.95
CA THR A 222 0.51 44.06 -17.86
C THR A 222 -0.72 43.84 -16.99
N LYS A 223 -1.11 42.58 -16.75
CA LYS A 223 -2.27 42.14 -15.96
C LYS A 223 -1.85 41.18 -14.86
N THR A 224 -2.62 41.12 -13.78
CA THR A 224 -2.50 40.03 -12.83
C THR A 224 -3.04 38.71 -13.42
N ASN A 225 -2.69 37.58 -12.85
CA ASN A 225 -3.15 36.27 -13.35
C ASN A 225 -4.68 36.15 -13.32
N GLU A 226 -5.34 36.71 -12.30
CA GLU A 226 -6.80 36.72 -12.17
C GLU A 226 -7.44 37.62 -13.24
N GLU A 227 -6.82 38.82 -13.53
CA GLU A 227 -7.30 39.72 -14.58
C GLU A 227 -7.12 39.08 -15.98
N LEU A 228 -6.03 38.35 -16.19
CA LEU A 228 -5.75 37.64 -17.42
C LEU A 228 -6.78 36.49 -17.62
N VAL A 229 -7.03 35.68 -16.60
CA VAL A 229 -8.06 34.63 -16.61
C VAL A 229 -9.46 35.21 -16.93
N ALA A 230 -9.83 36.32 -16.30
CA ALA A 230 -11.12 36.99 -16.55
C ALA A 230 -11.22 37.50 -18.00
N ALA A 231 -10.13 38.07 -18.54
CA ALA A 231 -10.10 38.53 -19.94
C ALA A 231 -10.21 37.38 -20.94
N ILE A 232 -9.51 36.26 -20.69
CA ILE A 232 -9.58 35.07 -21.55
C ILE A 232 -11.00 34.48 -21.50
N ASN A 233 -11.58 34.30 -20.32
CA ASN A 233 -12.95 33.77 -20.17
C ASN A 233 -13.99 34.65 -20.86
N THR A 234 -13.77 35.98 -20.92
CA THR A 234 -14.69 36.91 -21.62
C THR A 234 -14.56 36.81 -23.14
N ALA A 235 -13.36 36.49 -23.64
CA ALA A 235 -13.09 36.37 -25.08
C ALA A 235 -13.49 35.01 -25.66
N LEU A 236 -13.52 33.96 -24.82
CA LEU A 236 -13.85 32.61 -25.26
C LEU A 236 -15.35 32.47 -25.59
N ASP A 237 -15.65 31.77 -26.69
CA ASP A 237 -17.03 31.42 -27.03
C ASP A 237 -17.56 30.37 -26.04
N PRO A 238 -18.68 30.64 -25.33
CA PRO A 238 -19.28 29.67 -24.40
C PRO A 238 -19.63 28.31 -25.01
N SER A 239 -19.84 28.26 -26.32
CA SER A 239 -20.13 26.99 -27.04
C SER A 239 -18.96 26.02 -27.02
N LEU A 240 -17.73 26.50 -26.86
CA LEU A 240 -16.53 25.68 -26.77
C LEU A 240 -16.40 24.97 -25.42
N LYS A 241 -17.24 25.33 -24.43
CA LYS A 241 -17.25 24.72 -23.09
C LYS A 241 -15.85 24.67 -22.47
N LEU A 242 -15.12 25.77 -22.52
CA LEU A 242 -13.80 25.92 -21.94
C LEU A 242 -13.88 26.64 -20.58
N GLU A 243 -12.92 26.40 -19.74
CA GLU A 243 -12.66 27.13 -18.50
C GLU A 243 -11.19 27.55 -18.44
N THR A 244 -10.93 28.66 -17.77
CA THR A 244 -9.58 29.15 -17.56
C THR A 244 -9.29 29.22 -16.07
N LEU A 245 -8.13 28.71 -15.67
CA LEU A 245 -7.61 28.71 -14.33
C LEU A 245 -6.30 29.49 -14.29
N THR A 246 -5.92 29.95 -13.11
CA THR A 246 -4.55 30.47 -12.90
C THR A 246 -3.55 29.32 -12.79
N GLY A 247 -2.25 29.60 -13.03
CA GLY A 247 -1.18 28.64 -12.82
C GLY A 247 -1.12 28.10 -11.38
N GLU A 248 -1.48 28.93 -10.38
CA GLU A 248 -1.56 28.51 -8.97
C GLU A 248 -2.72 27.53 -8.74
N GLU A 249 -3.88 27.78 -9.33
CA GLU A 249 -5.05 26.92 -9.21
C GLU A 249 -4.81 25.54 -9.84
N ILE A 250 -4.21 25.46 -11.03
CA ILE A 250 -3.89 24.17 -11.67
C ILE A 250 -2.79 23.43 -10.92
N THR A 251 -1.79 24.12 -10.39
CA THR A 251 -0.75 23.53 -9.53
C THR A 251 -1.38 22.88 -8.30
N LYS A 252 -2.28 23.60 -7.64
CA LYS A 252 -2.99 23.11 -6.46
C LYS A 252 -3.87 21.90 -6.80
N GLU A 253 -4.68 21.99 -7.86
CA GLU A 253 -5.57 20.90 -8.28
C GLU A 253 -4.77 19.62 -8.59
N THR A 254 -3.70 19.72 -9.39
CA THR A 254 -2.83 18.59 -9.75
C THR A 254 -2.17 17.98 -8.50
N THR A 255 -1.71 18.83 -7.58
CA THR A 255 -1.14 18.39 -6.31
C THR A 255 -2.18 17.67 -5.45
N ASP A 256 -3.40 18.19 -5.36
CA ASP A 256 -4.50 17.59 -4.59
C ASP A 256 -4.91 16.22 -5.18
N GLN A 257 -4.98 16.09 -6.51
CA GLN A 257 -5.28 14.82 -7.18
C GLN A 257 -4.23 13.74 -6.87
N ILE A 258 -2.94 14.07 -6.97
CA ILE A 258 -1.87 13.14 -6.57
C ILE A 258 -1.92 12.88 -5.07
N GLY A 259 -2.27 13.88 -4.27
CA GLY A 259 -2.49 13.76 -2.84
C GLY A 259 -3.53 12.69 -2.48
N VAL A 260 -4.57 12.52 -3.28
CA VAL A 260 -5.57 11.44 -3.11
C VAL A 260 -4.94 10.06 -3.30
N VAL A 261 -4.16 9.88 -4.36
CA VAL A 261 -3.47 8.60 -4.64
C VAL A 261 -2.42 8.29 -3.57
N LEU A 262 -1.59 9.28 -3.22
CA LEU A 262 -0.57 9.15 -2.17
C LEU A 262 -1.20 9.04 -0.77
N GLY A 263 -2.38 9.59 -0.58
CA GLY A 263 -3.16 9.52 0.66
C GLY A 263 -3.48 8.08 1.07
N PHE A 264 -3.78 7.21 0.11
CA PHE A 264 -3.95 5.78 0.38
C PHE A 264 -2.66 5.16 0.94
N LEU A 265 -1.53 5.39 0.30
CA LEU A 265 -0.22 4.87 0.76
C LEU A 265 0.15 5.44 2.13
N THR A 266 -0.04 6.75 2.32
CA THR A 266 0.23 7.43 3.60
C THR A 266 -0.65 6.90 4.73
N THR A 267 -1.94 6.70 4.47
CA THR A 267 -2.88 6.13 5.43
C THR A 267 -2.48 4.71 5.80
N PHE A 268 -2.15 3.89 4.81
CA PHE A 268 -1.68 2.53 4.99
C PHE A 268 -0.42 2.48 5.88
N LEU A 269 0.61 3.25 5.55
CA LEU A 269 1.85 3.35 6.32
C LEU A 269 1.60 3.88 7.74
N THR A 270 0.67 4.84 7.91
CA THR A 270 0.31 5.40 9.22
C THR A 270 -0.36 4.34 10.11
N VAL A 271 -1.26 3.54 9.56
CA VAL A 271 -1.89 2.42 10.28
C VAL A 271 -0.84 1.43 10.77
N PHE A 272 0.11 1.03 9.90
CA PHE A 272 1.22 0.16 10.30
C PHE A 272 2.12 0.79 11.36
N SER A 273 2.37 2.09 11.26
CA SER A 273 3.09 2.86 12.28
C SER A 273 2.41 2.83 13.63
N LEU A 274 1.09 3.02 13.67
CA LEU A 274 0.31 2.95 14.91
C LEU A 274 0.32 1.55 15.51
N ILE A 275 0.28 0.51 14.68
CA ILE A 275 0.40 -0.89 15.13
C ILE A 275 1.78 -1.13 15.75
N ALA A 276 2.86 -0.72 15.07
CA ALA A 276 4.23 -0.84 15.56
C ALA A 276 4.43 -0.07 16.88
N LEU A 277 3.86 1.14 16.97
CA LEU A 277 3.87 1.96 18.18
C LEU A 277 3.07 1.28 19.30
N GLY A 278 1.94 0.63 19.01
CA GLY A 278 1.14 -0.15 19.95
C GLY A 278 1.92 -1.35 20.53
N ILE A 279 2.62 -2.10 19.67
CA ILE A 279 3.53 -3.18 20.09
C ILE A 279 4.64 -2.61 20.98
N GLY A 280 5.25 -1.48 20.57
CA GLY A 280 6.25 -0.75 21.35
C GLY A 280 5.73 -0.33 22.71
N CYS A 281 4.52 0.27 22.79
CA CYS A 281 3.83 0.63 24.03
C CYS A 281 3.69 -0.56 24.97
N PHE A 282 3.29 -1.71 24.47
CA PHE A 282 3.15 -2.93 25.23
C PHE A 282 4.51 -3.44 25.77
N VAL A 283 5.56 -3.40 24.96
CA VAL A 283 6.93 -3.75 25.37
C VAL A 283 7.44 -2.79 26.44
N ILE A 284 7.25 -1.49 26.26
CA ILE A 284 7.61 -0.45 27.23
C ILE A 284 6.89 -0.68 28.55
N TYR A 285 5.56 -0.90 28.52
CA TYR A 285 4.77 -1.22 29.71
C TYR A 285 5.32 -2.44 30.47
N ASN A 286 5.67 -3.51 29.76
CA ASN A 286 6.25 -4.71 30.37
C ASN A 286 7.60 -4.42 31.04
N VAL A 287 8.48 -3.69 30.35
CA VAL A 287 9.81 -3.33 30.89
C VAL A 287 9.69 -2.45 32.12
N PHE A 288 8.83 -1.42 32.11
CA PHE A 288 8.59 -0.58 33.28
C PHE A 288 7.94 -1.36 34.44
N SER A 289 6.96 -2.23 34.15
CA SER A 289 6.31 -3.06 35.17
C SER A 289 7.31 -3.89 35.97
N ILE A 290 8.32 -4.44 35.28
CA ILE A 290 9.30 -5.31 35.89
C ILE A 290 10.42 -4.51 36.55
N THR A 291 10.88 -3.42 35.93
CA THR A 291 11.86 -2.52 36.52
C THR A 291 11.37 -1.99 37.87
N ILE A 292 10.09 -1.63 37.94
CA ILE A 292 9.45 -1.14 39.17
C ILE A 292 9.32 -2.25 40.21
N ALA A 293 8.94 -3.47 39.77
CA ALA A 293 8.87 -4.61 40.71
C ALA A 293 10.25 -4.91 41.36
N GLN A 294 11.34 -4.78 40.61
CA GLN A 294 12.71 -4.95 41.12
C GLN A 294 13.15 -3.85 42.09
N ARG A 295 12.56 -2.65 41.97
CA ARG A 295 12.84 -1.50 42.85
C ARG A 295 11.86 -1.39 44.03
N LEU A 296 10.98 -2.36 44.24
CA LEU A 296 10.00 -2.30 45.31
C LEU A 296 10.65 -2.13 46.67
N ARG A 297 11.77 -2.82 46.96
CA ARG A 297 12.53 -2.68 48.23
C ARG A 297 13.18 -1.30 48.36
N GLU A 298 13.83 -0.78 47.30
CA GLU A 298 14.43 0.55 47.26
C GLU A 298 13.34 1.62 47.51
N ASN A 299 12.19 1.51 46.85
CA ASN A 299 11.07 2.42 46.99
C ASN A 299 10.42 2.33 48.39
N ALA A 300 10.34 1.13 48.95
CA ALA A 300 9.85 0.92 50.31
C ALA A 300 10.78 1.57 51.36
N LEU A 301 12.10 1.47 51.15
CA LEU A 301 13.11 2.15 51.96
C LEU A 301 12.97 3.67 51.93
N PHE A 302 12.81 4.26 50.72
CA PHE A 302 12.55 5.71 50.61
C PHE A 302 11.28 6.14 51.32
N ARG A 303 10.22 5.32 51.26
CA ARG A 303 8.99 5.59 52.02
C ARG A 303 9.14 5.39 53.53
N ALA A 304 9.94 4.44 53.97
CA ALA A 304 10.26 4.25 55.36
C ALA A 304 11.01 5.44 55.98
N ILE A 305 11.84 6.14 55.18
CA ILE A 305 12.59 7.34 55.55
C ILE A 305 11.73 8.62 55.38
N GLY A 306 10.42 8.51 54.99
CA GLY A 306 9.49 9.62 54.94
C GLY A 306 9.08 10.13 53.56
N ALA A 307 9.49 9.48 52.47
CA ALA A 307 9.04 9.87 51.12
C ALA A 307 7.53 9.57 50.93
N THR A 308 6.80 10.53 50.39
CA THR A 308 5.37 10.38 50.08
C THR A 308 5.12 9.50 48.83
N ARG A 309 3.91 8.93 48.73
CA ARG A 309 3.49 8.17 47.53
C ARG A 309 3.62 9.00 46.23
N LYS A 310 3.22 10.28 46.32
CA LYS A 310 3.32 11.19 45.13
C LYS A 310 4.78 11.39 44.71
N GLN A 311 5.70 11.58 45.65
CA GLN A 311 7.13 11.76 45.32
C GLN A 311 7.74 10.54 44.62
N VAL A 312 7.42 9.32 45.10
CA VAL A 312 7.90 8.07 44.48
C VAL A 312 7.32 7.91 43.05
N THR A 313 5.99 8.12 42.89
CA THR A 313 5.34 8.03 41.58
C THR A 313 5.86 9.08 40.60
N THR A 314 5.98 10.35 41.04
CA THR A 314 6.52 11.44 40.20
C THR A 314 7.97 11.18 39.79
N ALA A 315 8.81 10.65 40.69
CA ALA A 315 10.20 10.30 40.34
C ALA A 315 10.27 9.26 39.20
N MET A 316 9.37 8.27 39.22
CA MET A 316 9.28 7.26 38.16
C MET A 316 8.73 7.82 36.86
N LEU A 317 7.74 8.72 36.91
CA LEU A 317 7.21 9.37 35.70
C LEU A 317 8.23 10.32 35.08
N VAL A 318 9.04 11.02 35.90
CA VAL A 318 10.16 11.83 35.41
C VAL A 318 11.22 10.96 34.73
N GLU A 319 11.54 9.79 35.33
CA GLU A 319 12.45 8.83 34.70
C GLU A 319 11.91 8.36 33.32
N SER A 320 10.61 8.00 33.26
CA SER A 320 9.98 7.59 31.99
C SER A 320 9.92 8.73 30.96
N PHE A 321 9.71 9.97 31.40
CA PHE A 321 9.76 11.14 30.52
C PHE A 321 11.15 11.34 29.91
N ILE A 322 12.22 11.28 30.71
CA ILE A 322 13.60 11.41 30.24
C ILE A 322 13.94 10.30 29.24
N ILE A 323 13.58 9.06 29.55
CA ILE A 323 13.81 7.91 28.67
C ILE A 323 12.96 8.07 27.39
N GLY A 324 11.74 8.57 27.51
CA GLY A 324 10.84 8.86 26.40
C GLY A 324 11.44 9.89 25.44
N VAL A 325 11.92 11.02 25.95
CA VAL A 325 12.55 12.07 25.13
C VAL A 325 13.79 11.56 24.41
N ILE A 326 14.72 10.90 25.15
CA ILE A 326 15.95 10.36 24.56
C ILE A 326 15.62 9.26 23.54
N GLY A 327 14.72 8.34 23.90
CA GLY A 327 14.30 7.24 23.02
C GLY A 327 13.61 7.75 21.75
N SER A 328 12.74 8.75 21.87
CA SER A 328 12.06 9.36 20.71
C SER A 328 13.03 10.12 19.80
N PHE A 329 14.00 10.83 20.37
CA PHE A 329 15.04 11.49 19.58
C PHE A 329 15.90 10.49 18.80
N LEU A 330 16.38 9.43 19.46
CA LEU A 330 17.12 8.36 18.77
C LEU A 330 16.24 7.61 17.77
N GLY A 331 14.95 7.45 18.06
CA GLY A 331 13.96 6.90 17.15
C GLY A 331 13.78 7.77 15.92
N PHE A 332 13.72 9.09 16.10
CA PHE A 332 13.68 10.03 14.98
C PHE A 332 14.90 9.87 14.07
N LEU A 333 16.12 9.80 14.64
CA LEU A 333 17.33 9.55 13.86
C LEU A 333 17.30 8.20 13.13
N PHE A 334 16.81 7.16 13.79
CA PHE A 334 16.61 5.84 13.16
C PHE A 334 15.58 5.90 12.03
N GLY A 335 14.51 6.70 12.19
CA GLY A 335 13.47 6.91 11.20
C GLY A 335 13.98 7.57 9.92
N ILE A 336 14.98 8.45 9.98
CA ILE A 336 15.65 9.00 8.81
C ILE A 336 16.27 7.87 7.97
N GLY A 337 16.96 6.92 8.61
CA GLY A 337 17.51 5.74 7.93
C GLY A 337 16.41 4.82 7.37
N LEU A 338 15.32 4.66 8.10
CA LEU A 338 14.18 3.84 7.67
C LEU A 338 13.46 4.45 6.46
N SER A 339 13.29 5.77 6.41
CA SER A 339 12.71 6.47 5.27
C SER A 339 13.51 6.21 3.99
N LYS A 340 14.87 6.26 4.07
CA LYS A 340 15.73 5.86 2.95
C LYS A 340 15.50 4.39 2.55
N GLY A 341 15.43 3.50 3.54
CA GLY A 341 15.16 2.09 3.29
C GLY A 341 13.81 1.83 2.59
N LEU A 342 12.77 2.59 2.94
CA LEU A 342 11.47 2.54 2.26
C LEU A 342 11.56 3.02 0.81
N SER A 343 12.29 4.10 0.54
CA SER A 343 12.52 4.59 -0.83
C SER A 343 13.24 3.54 -1.69
N GLU A 344 14.30 2.91 -1.16
CA GLU A 344 15.01 1.85 -1.86
C GLU A 344 14.14 0.59 -2.08
N LEU A 345 13.27 0.28 -1.13
CA LEU A 345 12.33 -0.85 -1.27
C LEU A 345 11.31 -0.58 -2.38
N LEU A 346 10.79 0.64 -2.51
CA LEU A 346 9.90 1.03 -3.61
C LEU A 346 10.61 0.99 -4.95
N LYS A 347 11.85 1.50 -5.00
CA LYS A 347 12.68 1.43 -6.20
C LYS A 347 12.92 -0.02 -6.63
N ALA A 348 13.22 -0.92 -5.69
CA ALA A 348 13.36 -2.35 -5.96
C ALA A 348 12.03 -3.01 -6.41
N ALA A 349 10.88 -2.43 -6.04
CA ALA A 349 9.57 -2.84 -6.52
C ALA A 349 9.19 -2.23 -7.89
N GLY A 350 10.11 -1.46 -8.53
CA GLY A 350 9.90 -0.83 -9.83
C GLY A 350 9.26 0.55 -9.78
N ILE A 351 9.08 1.14 -8.60
CA ILE A 351 8.54 2.49 -8.41
C ILE A 351 9.70 3.42 -8.05
N ASP A 352 10.30 4.05 -9.05
CA ASP A 352 11.39 5.02 -8.85
C ASP A 352 10.83 6.44 -8.76
N ILE A 353 10.77 6.96 -7.54
CA ILE A 353 10.33 8.35 -7.30
C ILE A 353 11.60 9.23 -7.26
N PRO A 354 11.75 10.20 -8.17
CA PRO A 354 12.93 11.07 -8.25
C PRO A 354 12.95 12.05 -7.07
N THR A 355 13.51 11.61 -5.93
CA THR A 355 13.63 12.47 -4.76
C THR A 355 14.98 13.20 -4.74
N LYS A 356 14.98 14.54 -4.73
CA LYS A 356 16.20 15.38 -4.56
C LYS A 356 16.74 15.40 -3.11
N GLY A 357 16.36 14.41 -2.27
CA GLY A 357 16.77 14.32 -0.86
C GLY A 357 15.59 14.06 0.08
N LEU A 358 15.89 13.96 1.37
CA LEU A 358 14.84 13.73 2.38
C LEU A 358 14.25 15.06 2.85
N SER A 359 12.94 15.15 2.86
CA SER A 359 12.20 16.27 3.45
C SER A 359 11.86 15.98 4.91
N ILE A 360 12.43 16.76 5.82
CA ILE A 360 12.15 16.67 7.25
C ILE A 360 11.35 17.90 7.68
N GLN A 361 10.05 17.74 7.83
CA GLN A 361 9.20 18.85 8.26
C GLN A 361 9.23 19.02 9.78
N PRO A 362 9.16 20.26 10.30
CA PRO A 362 9.10 20.53 11.74
C PRO A 362 7.97 19.79 12.45
N ARG A 363 6.80 19.65 11.78
CA ARG A 363 5.65 18.89 12.31
C ARG A 363 6.00 17.42 12.59
N THR A 364 6.77 16.78 11.72
CA THR A 364 7.17 15.37 11.87
C THR A 364 8.10 15.18 13.06
N VAL A 365 9.04 16.09 13.28
CA VAL A 365 9.91 16.10 14.46
C VAL A 365 9.07 16.26 15.73
N ILE A 366 8.18 17.25 15.77
CA ILE A 366 7.33 17.55 16.94
C ILE A 366 6.41 16.36 17.24
N ILE A 367 5.70 15.82 16.24
CA ILE A 367 4.78 14.69 16.41
C ILE A 367 5.55 13.47 16.95
N THR A 368 6.69 13.13 16.36
CA THR A 368 7.50 11.98 16.80
C THR A 368 7.96 12.14 18.25
N MET A 369 8.47 13.31 18.61
CA MET A 369 8.95 13.60 19.97
C MET A 369 7.80 13.58 20.98
N VAL A 370 6.69 14.21 20.67
CA VAL A 370 5.52 14.31 21.54
C VAL A 370 4.84 12.94 21.71
N VAL A 371 4.52 12.27 20.61
CA VAL A 371 3.83 10.98 20.65
C VAL A 371 4.69 9.92 21.34
N GLY A 372 5.97 9.80 20.99
CA GLY A 372 6.86 8.82 21.60
C GLY A 372 7.06 9.06 23.09
N THR A 373 7.20 10.33 23.52
CA THR A 373 7.30 10.69 24.93
C THR A 373 6.00 10.41 25.68
N ILE A 374 4.85 10.82 25.14
CA ILE A 374 3.52 10.59 25.72
C ILE A 374 3.26 9.09 25.87
N VAL A 375 3.47 8.29 24.83
CA VAL A 375 3.28 6.83 24.85
C VAL A 375 4.17 6.19 25.92
N THR A 376 5.42 6.64 26.06
CA THR A 376 6.34 6.14 27.08
C THR A 376 5.86 6.47 28.49
N VAL A 377 5.42 7.70 28.73
CA VAL A 377 4.90 8.13 30.04
C VAL A 377 3.59 7.41 30.37
N LEU A 378 2.65 7.32 29.40
CA LEU A 378 1.38 6.60 29.60
C LEU A 378 1.62 5.12 29.95
N SER A 379 2.56 4.46 29.26
CA SER A 379 2.95 3.07 29.53
C SER A 379 3.51 2.88 30.94
N ALA A 380 4.13 3.92 31.51
CA ALA A 380 4.72 3.90 32.84
C ALA A 380 3.73 4.26 33.95
N ILE A 381 2.58 4.90 33.69
CA ILE A 381 1.63 5.37 34.71
C ILE A 381 1.13 4.21 35.58
N ALA A 382 0.56 3.16 34.97
CA ALA A 382 -0.05 2.07 35.74
C ALA A 382 0.98 1.31 36.61
N PRO A 383 2.19 0.97 36.10
CA PRO A 383 3.24 0.42 36.93
C PRO A 383 3.68 1.35 38.09
N SER A 384 3.87 2.65 37.82
CA SER A 384 4.31 3.65 38.79
C SER A 384 3.29 3.86 39.92
N LEU A 385 2.00 3.90 39.60
CA LEU A 385 0.93 3.98 40.61
C LEU A 385 0.87 2.74 41.49
N ARG A 386 1.12 1.54 40.93
CA ARG A 386 1.17 0.30 41.74
C ARG A 386 2.34 0.31 42.71
N ALA A 387 3.52 0.78 42.27
CA ALA A 387 4.69 0.89 43.16
C ALA A 387 4.46 1.84 44.35
N GLY A 388 3.78 2.98 44.10
CA GLY A 388 3.43 3.93 45.15
C GLY A 388 2.40 3.41 46.17
N ARG A 389 1.67 2.33 45.86
CA ARG A 389 0.62 1.76 46.76
C ARG A 389 1.14 0.67 47.70
N VAL A 390 2.32 0.08 47.46
CA VAL A 390 2.84 -1.02 48.27
C VAL A 390 3.27 -0.50 49.67
N PRO A 391 2.78 -1.09 50.79
CA PRO A 391 3.19 -0.71 52.13
C PRO A 391 4.67 -1.02 52.39
N PRO A 392 5.45 -0.14 53.10
CA PRO A 392 6.87 -0.35 53.34
C PRO A 392 7.19 -1.67 54.07
N LEU A 393 6.41 -2.00 55.07
CA LEU A 393 6.56 -3.22 55.86
C LEU A 393 6.31 -4.52 55.05
N ALA A 394 5.36 -4.49 54.12
CA ALA A 394 5.07 -5.64 53.24
C ALA A 394 6.17 -5.89 52.22
N ALA A 395 6.83 -4.84 51.73
CA ALA A 395 7.93 -4.93 50.77
C ALA A 395 9.26 -5.40 51.40
N LEU A 396 9.41 -5.30 52.69
CA LEU A 396 10.60 -5.74 53.45
C LEU A 396 10.49 -7.20 53.94
N ARG A 397 9.28 -7.79 53.96
CA ARG A 397 9.07 -9.23 54.24
C ARG A 397 9.25 -10.06 52.97
N ASP A 398 10.05 -11.15 53.03
CA ASP A 398 10.30 -12.06 51.90
C ASP A 398 9.06 -12.88 51.48
N THR A 399 7.95 -12.79 52.20
CA THR A 399 6.68 -13.51 51.92
C THR A 399 5.61 -12.57 51.36
N ALA A 400 5.88 -11.82 50.33
CA ALA A 400 4.81 -11.15 49.57
C ALA A 400 4.03 -12.23 48.81
N ILE A 401 2.95 -12.72 49.42
CA ILE A 401 1.97 -13.60 48.76
C ILE A 401 1.43 -12.85 47.54
N GLU A 402 1.76 -13.30 46.35
CA GLU A 402 1.06 -12.84 45.14
C GLU A 402 -0.43 -13.11 45.36
N ASN A 403 -1.19 -12.05 45.53
CA ASN A 403 -2.65 -12.15 45.52
C ASN A 403 -3.08 -12.76 44.21
N ILE A 404 -3.47 -14.01 44.22
CA ILE A 404 -4.12 -14.74 43.13
C ILE A 404 -5.54 -14.17 43.02
N GLY A 405 -5.64 -12.90 42.63
CA GLY A 405 -6.91 -12.28 42.32
C GLY A 405 -7.64 -13.11 41.26
N SER A 406 -8.91 -13.36 41.48
CA SER A 406 -9.80 -14.20 40.67
C SER A 406 -9.56 -13.99 39.16
N ASN A 407 -8.98 -14.97 38.51
CA ASN A 407 -8.81 -15.02 37.02
C ASN A 407 -10.15 -14.93 36.31
N ARG A 408 -11.26 -15.26 36.98
CA ARG A 408 -12.62 -15.27 36.39
C ARG A 408 -13.12 -13.88 35.95
N LYS A 409 -13.01 -12.87 36.84
CA LYS A 409 -13.42 -11.47 36.52
C LYS A 409 -12.62 -10.90 35.35
N ARG A 410 -11.33 -11.17 35.28
CA ARG A 410 -10.47 -10.72 34.19
C ARG A 410 -10.83 -11.40 32.87
N PHE A 411 -11.12 -12.69 32.92
CA PHE A 411 -11.50 -13.48 31.74
C PHE A 411 -12.87 -13.03 31.20
N THR A 412 -13.85 -12.76 32.08
CA THR A 412 -15.15 -12.22 31.66
C THR A 412 -15.01 -10.84 31.03
N ILE A 413 -14.23 -9.93 31.59
CA ILE A 413 -13.97 -8.60 30.99
C ILE A 413 -13.31 -8.78 29.62
N GLY A 414 -12.33 -9.67 29.50
CA GLY A 414 -11.64 -9.93 28.24
C GLY A 414 -12.58 -10.47 27.16
N ILE A 415 -13.48 -11.41 27.51
CA ILE A 415 -14.51 -11.91 26.59
C ILE A 415 -15.49 -10.78 26.20
N SER A 416 -15.95 -9.96 27.15
CA SER A 416 -16.86 -8.86 26.82
C SER A 416 -16.26 -7.86 25.84
N VAL A 417 -14.96 -7.51 26.03
CA VAL A 417 -14.22 -6.61 25.12
C VAL A 417 -14.04 -7.27 23.75
N LEU A 418 -13.75 -8.58 23.70
CA LEU A 418 -13.60 -9.33 22.46
C LEU A 418 -14.94 -9.38 21.69
N VAL A 419 -16.03 -9.65 22.38
CA VAL A 419 -17.39 -9.68 21.78
C VAL A 419 -17.76 -8.31 21.24
N LEU A 420 -17.51 -7.22 22.00
CA LEU A 420 -17.75 -5.85 21.50
C LEU A 420 -16.92 -5.55 20.25
N GLY A 421 -15.66 -5.98 20.24
CA GLY A 421 -14.80 -5.85 19.06
C GLY A 421 -15.33 -6.65 17.85
N ALA A 422 -15.77 -7.88 18.08
CA ALA A 422 -16.35 -8.71 17.01
C ALA A 422 -17.66 -8.09 16.46
N ILE A 423 -18.52 -7.57 17.33
CA ILE A 423 -19.74 -6.87 16.92
C ILE A 423 -19.40 -5.63 16.06
N ALA A 424 -18.41 -4.83 16.47
CA ALA A 424 -17.98 -3.67 15.69
C ALA A 424 -17.42 -4.06 14.32
N CYS A 425 -16.64 -5.14 14.23
CA CYS A 425 -16.15 -5.68 12.97
C CYS A 425 -17.29 -6.17 12.07
N ILE A 426 -18.27 -6.89 12.62
CA ILE A 426 -19.45 -7.38 11.89
C ILE A 426 -20.31 -6.19 11.41
N ALA A 427 -20.52 -5.16 12.24
CA ALA A 427 -21.23 -3.97 11.84
C ALA A 427 -20.57 -3.28 10.63
N SER A 428 -19.24 -3.20 10.62
CA SER A 428 -18.51 -2.67 9.46
C SER A 428 -18.66 -3.53 8.21
N ALA A 429 -18.66 -4.85 8.36
CA ALA A 429 -18.95 -5.79 7.25
C ALA A 429 -20.39 -5.67 6.72
N MET A 430 -21.31 -5.12 7.52
CA MET A 430 -22.70 -4.83 7.13
C MET A 430 -22.90 -3.38 6.62
N GLY A 431 -21.84 -2.66 6.29
CA GLY A 431 -21.88 -1.32 5.72
C GLY A 431 -21.77 -0.15 6.71
N ALA A 432 -21.45 -0.40 7.98
CA ALA A 432 -21.15 0.69 8.91
C ALA A 432 -19.79 1.36 8.57
N PRO A 433 -19.57 2.65 8.92
CA PRO A 433 -18.36 3.38 8.62
C PRO A 433 -17.06 2.64 9.01
N ALA A 434 -16.00 2.81 8.23
CA ALA A 434 -14.68 2.16 8.43
C ALA A 434 -14.07 2.37 9.84
N LEU A 435 -14.52 3.40 10.57
CA LEU A 435 -14.16 3.64 11.97
C LEU A 435 -14.51 2.44 12.86
N TYR A 436 -15.64 1.76 12.60
CA TYR A 436 -16.06 0.58 13.36
C TYR A 436 -15.11 -0.60 13.13
N LEU A 437 -14.55 -0.76 11.93
CA LEU A 437 -13.53 -1.77 11.67
C LEU A 437 -12.27 -1.51 12.51
N GLY A 438 -11.77 -0.26 12.49
CA GLY A 438 -10.59 0.13 13.26
C GLY A 438 -10.77 -0.08 14.76
N LEU A 439 -11.89 0.39 15.34
CA LEU A 439 -12.21 0.18 16.74
C LEU A 439 -12.42 -1.31 17.07
N GLY A 440 -13.08 -2.05 16.18
CA GLY A 440 -13.31 -3.47 16.30
C GLY A 440 -11.99 -4.25 16.42
N ILE A 441 -11.03 -4.00 15.54
CA ILE A 441 -9.70 -4.60 15.56
C ILE A 441 -8.99 -4.31 16.89
N VAL A 442 -8.99 -3.06 17.34
CA VAL A 442 -8.37 -2.67 18.62
C VAL A 442 -8.98 -3.42 19.81
N PHE A 443 -10.31 -3.51 19.85
CA PHE A 443 -11.01 -4.23 20.93
C PHE A 443 -10.79 -5.74 20.86
N VAL A 444 -10.75 -6.33 19.68
CA VAL A 444 -10.43 -7.76 19.50
C VAL A 444 -9.02 -8.05 20.03
N PHE A 445 -8.01 -7.28 19.65
CA PHE A 445 -6.65 -7.45 20.19
C PHE A 445 -6.60 -7.23 21.71
N ALA A 446 -7.24 -6.19 22.22
CA ALA A 446 -7.31 -5.93 23.66
C ALA A 446 -7.98 -7.08 24.41
N GLY A 447 -9.10 -7.58 23.90
CA GLY A 447 -9.84 -8.71 24.46
C GLY A 447 -8.99 -9.98 24.53
N VAL A 448 -8.31 -10.34 23.44
CA VAL A 448 -7.41 -11.51 23.38
C VAL A 448 -6.23 -11.36 24.35
N LEU A 449 -5.62 -10.18 24.45
CA LEU A 449 -4.53 -9.92 25.40
C LEU A 449 -4.99 -10.01 26.86
N ILE A 450 -6.21 -9.55 27.15
CA ILE A 450 -6.81 -9.66 28.50
C ILE A 450 -7.11 -11.13 28.84
N CYS A 451 -7.64 -11.91 27.89
CA CYS A 451 -7.92 -13.34 28.02
C CYS A 451 -6.66 -14.22 28.02
N GLY A 452 -5.54 -13.71 27.49
CA GLY A 452 -4.30 -14.45 27.25
C GLY A 452 -3.84 -15.35 28.41
N PRO A 453 -3.84 -14.91 29.68
CA PRO A 453 -3.45 -15.77 30.79
C PRO A 453 -4.34 -17.00 31.01
N GLY A 454 -5.63 -16.93 30.62
CA GLY A 454 -6.55 -18.06 30.70
C GLY A 454 -6.22 -19.15 29.66
N VAL A 455 -5.82 -18.71 28.46
CA VAL A 455 -5.49 -19.58 27.33
C VAL A 455 -4.04 -20.09 27.40
N ALA A 456 -3.14 -19.33 28.02
CA ALA A 456 -1.70 -19.63 28.02
C ALA A 456 -1.35 -20.97 28.67
N LYS A 457 -2.01 -21.32 29.80
CA LYS A 457 -1.71 -22.56 30.53
C LYS A 457 -2.04 -23.83 29.74
N PRO A 458 -3.28 -24.03 29.24
CA PRO A 458 -3.61 -25.24 28.50
C PRO A 458 -2.83 -25.36 27.18
N VAL A 459 -2.63 -24.24 26.46
CA VAL A 459 -1.90 -24.25 25.19
C VAL A 459 -0.41 -24.54 25.39
N ALA A 460 0.24 -23.93 26.40
CA ALA A 460 1.64 -24.22 26.71
C ALA A 460 1.86 -25.70 27.12
N LEU A 461 0.92 -26.29 27.86
CA LEU A 461 0.96 -27.71 28.22
C LEU A 461 0.81 -28.62 27.00
N ALA A 462 -0.04 -28.25 26.04
CA ALA A 462 -0.22 -29.01 24.80
C ALA A 462 1.01 -28.90 23.90
N LEU A 463 1.48 -27.68 23.62
CA LEU A 463 2.63 -27.42 22.72
C LEU A 463 3.97 -27.93 23.31
N GLY A 464 4.07 -28.01 24.62
CA GLY A 464 5.26 -28.55 25.28
C GLY A 464 5.38 -30.08 25.29
N ARG A 465 4.30 -30.85 25.02
CA ARG A 465 4.32 -32.32 25.00
C ARG A 465 5.33 -32.94 24.01
N PRO A 466 5.39 -32.48 22.75
CA PRO A 466 6.38 -33.02 21.81
C PRO A 466 7.83 -32.73 22.26
N ILE A 467 8.07 -31.55 22.83
CA ILE A 467 9.40 -31.13 23.30
C ILE A 467 9.83 -31.97 24.53
N GLU A 468 8.90 -32.28 25.42
CA GLU A 468 9.14 -33.17 26.56
C GLU A 468 9.53 -34.58 26.11
N LYS A 469 8.79 -35.13 25.12
CA LYS A 469 9.07 -36.46 24.56
C LYS A 469 10.45 -36.57 23.90
N THR A 470 10.88 -35.48 23.21
CA THR A 470 12.14 -35.49 22.43
C THR A 470 13.36 -35.06 23.24
N ARG A 471 13.19 -34.26 24.31
CA ARG A 471 14.27 -33.62 25.08
C ARG A 471 14.30 -34.01 26.57
N GLY A 472 13.44 -34.92 26.98
CA GLY A 472 13.40 -35.46 28.35
C GLY A 472 13.26 -34.37 29.42
N VAL A 473 14.09 -34.43 30.47
CA VAL A 473 13.99 -33.56 31.63
C VAL A 473 14.05 -32.07 31.31
N THR A 474 14.88 -31.66 30.34
CA THR A 474 14.98 -30.24 29.95
C THR A 474 13.71 -29.76 29.26
N GLY A 475 13.07 -30.61 28.47
CA GLY A 475 11.77 -30.35 27.84
C GLY A 475 10.62 -30.30 28.84
N ALA A 476 10.59 -31.23 29.79
CA ALA A 476 9.60 -31.25 30.89
C ALA A 476 9.69 -29.99 31.75
N MET A 477 10.90 -29.56 32.13
CA MET A 477 11.11 -28.31 32.84
C MET A 477 10.67 -27.09 32.05
N ALA A 478 10.99 -27.00 30.75
CA ALA A 478 10.57 -25.89 29.88
C ALA A 478 9.03 -25.82 29.81
N ARG A 479 8.36 -26.96 29.62
CA ARG A 479 6.88 -27.07 29.57
C ARG A 479 6.24 -26.61 30.89
N GLN A 480 6.75 -27.10 32.04
CA GLN A 480 6.22 -26.70 33.34
C GLN A 480 6.47 -25.24 33.66
N ASN A 481 7.64 -24.68 33.28
CA ASN A 481 7.96 -23.28 33.50
C ASN A 481 7.02 -22.35 32.69
N ALA A 482 6.73 -22.70 31.43
CA ALA A 482 5.80 -21.95 30.60
C ALA A 482 4.36 -22.01 31.15
N ALA A 483 3.94 -23.13 31.73
CA ALA A 483 2.59 -23.33 32.26
C ALA A 483 2.39 -22.77 33.68
N ARG A 484 3.46 -22.70 34.52
CA ARG A 484 3.40 -22.30 35.90
C ARG A 484 3.05 -20.81 36.12
N ASN A 485 3.47 -19.95 35.17
CA ASN A 485 3.23 -18.51 35.25
C ASN A 485 2.47 -18.01 33.98
N PRO A 486 1.16 -18.33 33.83
CA PRO A 486 0.42 -18.03 32.61
C PRO A 486 0.31 -16.52 32.28
N LYS A 487 0.31 -15.66 33.30
CA LYS A 487 0.32 -14.19 33.12
C LYS A 487 1.62 -13.71 32.44
N ARG A 488 2.77 -14.27 32.83
CA ARG A 488 4.07 -13.96 32.24
C ARG A 488 4.16 -14.52 30.82
N THR A 489 3.82 -15.78 30.64
CA THR A 489 3.84 -16.47 29.33
C THR A 489 2.97 -15.73 28.30
N ALA A 490 1.75 -15.34 28.65
CA ALA A 490 0.87 -14.55 27.80
C ALA A 490 1.47 -13.19 27.43
N ARG A 491 2.09 -12.48 28.36
CA ARG A 491 2.75 -11.19 28.09
C ARG A 491 3.96 -11.34 27.17
N THR A 492 4.74 -12.40 27.33
CA THR A 492 5.90 -12.67 26.47
C THR A 492 5.47 -13.08 25.07
N ALA A 493 4.35 -13.81 24.94
CA ALA A 493 3.79 -14.25 23.67
C ALA A 493 3.08 -13.12 22.89
N ALA A 494 2.61 -12.05 23.57
CA ALA A 494 1.77 -11.02 22.97
C ALA A 494 2.37 -10.29 21.75
N PRO A 495 3.65 -9.87 21.72
CA PRO A 495 4.22 -9.24 20.52
C PRO A 495 4.23 -10.20 19.31
N VAL A 496 4.52 -11.50 19.54
CA VAL A 496 4.46 -12.51 18.48
C VAL A 496 3.04 -12.71 17.99
N LEU A 497 2.08 -12.79 18.94
CA LEU A 497 0.66 -12.93 18.63
C LEU A 497 0.18 -11.79 17.70
N ILE A 498 0.49 -10.54 18.04
CA ILE A 498 0.07 -9.38 17.22
C ILE A 498 0.71 -9.44 15.84
N GLY A 499 2.04 -9.66 15.76
CA GLY A 499 2.74 -9.75 14.49
C GLY A 499 2.23 -10.89 13.61
N VAL A 500 2.08 -12.08 14.17
CA VAL A 500 1.57 -13.27 13.45
C VAL A 500 0.11 -13.09 13.03
N ALA A 501 -0.74 -12.50 13.87
CA ALA A 501 -2.14 -12.25 13.52
C ALA A 501 -2.25 -11.32 12.30
N LEU A 502 -1.46 -10.26 12.25
CA LEU A 502 -1.44 -9.35 11.11
C LEU A 502 -0.92 -10.03 9.84
N VAL A 503 0.23 -10.72 9.93
CA VAL A 503 0.78 -11.46 8.79
C VAL A 503 -0.26 -12.45 8.26
N THR A 504 -0.89 -13.24 9.14
CA THR A 504 -1.89 -14.24 8.75
C THR A 504 -3.14 -13.58 8.14
N ALA A 505 -3.62 -12.46 8.69
CA ALA A 505 -4.79 -11.76 8.16
C ALA A 505 -4.55 -11.27 6.72
N PHE A 506 -3.42 -10.60 6.48
CA PHE A 506 -3.06 -10.14 5.13
C PHE A 506 -2.76 -11.28 4.18
N THR A 507 -2.13 -12.36 4.65
CA THR A 507 -1.89 -13.55 3.83
C THR A 507 -3.20 -14.24 3.45
N ALA A 508 -4.15 -14.37 4.38
CA ALA A 508 -5.47 -14.93 4.12
C ALA A 508 -6.25 -14.09 3.09
N PHE A 509 -6.25 -12.76 3.24
CA PHE A 509 -6.83 -11.85 2.26
C PHE A 509 -6.21 -12.04 0.87
N ALA A 510 -4.89 -12.01 0.78
CA ALA A 510 -4.18 -12.11 -0.49
C ALA A 510 -4.34 -13.47 -1.17
N THR A 511 -4.35 -14.58 -0.39
CA THR A 511 -4.59 -15.91 -0.95
C THR A 511 -6.03 -16.02 -1.48
N SER A 512 -6.98 -15.40 -0.79
CA SER A 512 -8.37 -15.32 -1.22
C SER A 512 -8.51 -14.48 -2.49
N ALA A 513 -7.88 -13.30 -2.54
CA ALA A 513 -7.86 -12.46 -3.74
C ALA A 513 -7.23 -13.16 -4.95
N LYS A 514 -6.12 -13.88 -4.75
CA LYS A 514 -5.50 -14.68 -5.82
C LYS A 514 -6.41 -15.79 -6.33
N LYS A 515 -7.08 -16.47 -5.41
CA LYS A 515 -8.03 -17.52 -5.78
C LYS A 515 -9.18 -16.92 -6.58
N GLU A 516 -9.75 -15.82 -6.12
CA GLU A 516 -10.81 -15.08 -6.81
C GLU A 516 -10.38 -14.69 -8.24
N ILE A 517 -9.21 -14.08 -8.40
CA ILE A 517 -8.67 -13.72 -9.72
C ILE A 517 -8.54 -14.96 -10.63
N ARG A 518 -7.99 -16.05 -10.11
CA ARG A 518 -7.83 -17.29 -10.88
C ARG A 518 -9.17 -17.91 -11.29
N ASP A 519 -10.10 -17.97 -10.37
CA ASP A 519 -11.42 -18.57 -10.60
C ASP A 519 -12.21 -17.70 -11.59
N THR A 520 -12.16 -16.37 -11.44
CA THR A 520 -12.80 -15.41 -12.33
C THR A 520 -12.25 -15.49 -13.75
N ILE A 521 -10.94 -15.31 -13.92
CA ILE A 521 -10.32 -15.35 -15.25
C ILE A 521 -10.49 -16.75 -15.85
N GLY A 522 -10.36 -17.82 -15.03
CA GLY A 522 -10.54 -19.19 -15.47
C GLY A 522 -11.95 -19.51 -15.98
N SER A 523 -13.00 -18.87 -15.43
CA SER A 523 -14.39 -19.05 -15.85
C SER A 523 -14.80 -18.10 -16.97
N SER A 524 -14.31 -16.87 -16.95
CA SER A 524 -14.71 -15.81 -17.90
C SER A 524 -13.89 -15.84 -19.18
N PHE A 525 -12.59 -16.10 -19.12
CA PHE A 525 -11.70 -16.15 -20.28
C PHE A 525 -11.64 -17.54 -20.91
N ARG A 526 -12.14 -17.67 -22.15
CA ARG A 526 -12.19 -18.94 -22.92
C ARG A 526 -11.23 -19.00 -24.11
N GLY A 527 -10.37 -18.00 -24.28
CA GLY A 527 -9.31 -18.00 -25.28
C GLY A 527 -8.09 -18.83 -24.87
N ASP A 528 -7.16 -18.98 -25.82
CA ASP A 528 -5.91 -19.71 -25.64
C ASP A 528 -4.75 -18.77 -25.30
N PHE A 529 -4.79 -17.54 -25.84
CA PHE A 529 -3.81 -16.48 -25.61
C PHE A 529 -4.47 -15.16 -25.23
N ALA A 530 -3.73 -14.36 -24.48
CA ALA A 530 -4.05 -12.98 -24.18
C ALA A 530 -2.86 -12.08 -24.55
N VAL A 531 -3.12 -10.93 -25.15
CA VAL A 531 -2.14 -9.84 -25.29
C VAL A 531 -2.53 -8.79 -24.26
N SER A 532 -1.66 -8.52 -23.34
CA SER A 532 -1.87 -7.49 -22.29
C SER A 532 -1.20 -6.19 -22.71
N ALA A 533 -1.88 -5.08 -22.45
CA ALA A 533 -1.26 -3.76 -22.57
C ALA A 533 -0.08 -3.64 -21.61
N PRO A 534 0.98 -2.94 -22.01
CA PRO A 534 2.20 -2.87 -21.22
C PRO A 534 2.10 -2.06 -19.94
N SER A 535 1.08 -1.25 -19.76
CA SER A 535 0.88 -0.42 -18.56
C SER A 535 -0.51 -0.63 -17.97
N ASN A 536 -0.60 -0.90 -16.67
CA ASN A 536 -1.87 -1.09 -16.00
C ASN A 536 -2.66 0.22 -15.90
N GLY A 537 -3.58 0.44 -16.84
CA GLY A 537 -4.59 1.49 -16.77
C GLY A 537 -4.22 2.87 -17.33
N PHE A 538 -2.95 3.15 -17.65
CA PHE A 538 -2.52 4.41 -18.28
C PHE A 538 -2.03 4.14 -19.71
N GLY A 539 -2.96 3.97 -20.62
CA GLY A 539 -2.69 3.62 -22.01
C GLY A 539 -3.15 2.20 -22.34
N GLY A 540 -3.10 1.84 -23.60
CA GLY A 540 -3.64 0.58 -24.08
C GLY A 540 -3.09 0.15 -25.42
N LEU A 541 -3.60 -0.97 -25.87
CA LEU A 541 -3.37 -1.49 -27.21
C LEU A 541 -4.26 -0.72 -28.18
N SER A 542 -3.78 -0.52 -29.41
CA SER A 542 -4.62 0.00 -30.48
C SER A 542 -5.82 -0.94 -30.70
N PRO A 543 -7.04 -0.40 -30.77
CA PRO A 543 -8.20 -1.21 -31.13
C PRO A 543 -8.06 -1.93 -32.47
N LEU A 544 -7.27 -1.38 -33.39
CA LEU A 544 -6.97 -1.98 -34.68
C LEU A 544 -6.14 -3.25 -34.57
N LEU A 545 -5.40 -3.43 -33.49
CA LEU A 545 -4.56 -4.62 -33.30
C LEU A 545 -5.40 -5.88 -33.16
N SER A 546 -6.53 -5.82 -32.48
CA SER A 546 -7.45 -6.97 -32.37
C SER A 546 -7.96 -7.42 -33.75
N ASP A 547 -8.27 -6.47 -34.61
CA ASP A 547 -8.74 -6.76 -36.01
C ASP A 547 -7.61 -7.31 -36.87
N GLN A 548 -6.39 -6.78 -36.74
CA GLN A 548 -5.20 -7.31 -37.42
C GLN A 548 -4.87 -8.74 -36.99
N LEU A 549 -5.02 -9.06 -35.70
CA LEU A 549 -4.77 -10.41 -35.19
C LEU A 549 -5.88 -11.39 -35.62
N ALA A 550 -7.13 -10.93 -35.76
CA ALA A 550 -8.28 -11.75 -36.13
C ALA A 550 -8.18 -12.32 -37.57
N VAL A 551 -7.44 -11.66 -38.46
CA VAL A 551 -7.29 -12.12 -39.88
C VAL A 551 -6.12 -13.10 -40.06
N LEU A 552 -5.34 -13.40 -39.03
CA LEU A 552 -4.22 -14.35 -39.16
C LEU A 552 -4.71 -15.77 -39.40
N PRO A 553 -3.99 -16.54 -40.20
CA PRO A 553 -4.39 -17.93 -40.55
C PRO A 553 -4.55 -18.85 -39.33
N GLU A 554 -3.77 -18.64 -38.27
CA GLU A 554 -3.74 -19.45 -37.03
C GLU A 554 -4.86 -19.07 -36.06
N VAL A 555 -5.48 -17.91 -36.26
CA VAL A 555 -6.46 -17.33 -35.31
C VAL A 555 -7.87 -17.69 -35.77
N ALA A 556 -8.67 -18.24 -34.86
CA ALA A 556 -10.09 -18.44 -35.09
C ALA A 556 -10.90 -17.19 -34.73
N GLN A 557 -10.49 -16.49 -33.66
CA GLN A 557 -11.18 -15.31 -33.17
C GLN A 557 -10.24 -14.46 -32.29
N ALA A 558 -10.35 -13.15 -32.38
CA ALA A 558 -9.69 -12.21 -31.49
C ALA A 558 -10.67 -11.09 -31.10
N THR A 559 -10.62 -10.61 -29.87
CA THR A 559 -11.44 -9.52 -29.37
C THR A 559 -10.65 -8.63 -28.43
N GLY A 560 -10.77 -7.32 -28.61
CA GLY A 560 -10.23 -6.33 -27.70
C GLY A 560 -11.20 -6.02 -26.58
N ILE A 561 -10.65 -5.83 -25.40
CA ILE A 561 -11.37 -5.42 -24.18
C ILE A 561 -10.79 -4.11 -23.72
N GLY A 562 -11.60 -3.06 -23.73
CA GLY A 562 -11.25 -1.73 -23.27
C GLY A 562 -12.08 -1.30 -22.07
N TYR A 563 -11.77 -0.11 -21.58
CA TYR A 563 -12.56 0.57 -20.54
C TYR A 563 -12.83 2.00 -20.96
N ALA A 564 -13.99 2.51 -20.57
CA ALA A 564 -14.36 3.90 -20.72
C ALA A 564 -14.92 4.44 -19.40
N SER A 565 -14.80 5.75 -19.19
CA SER A 565 -15.46 6.45 -18.10
C SER A 565 -16.76 7.07 -18.60
N VAL A 566 -17.82 6.85 -17.86
CA VAL A 566 -19.14 7.42 -18.12
C VAL A 566 -19.76 7.92 -16.81
N ASN A 567 -20.68 8.86 -16.92
CA ASN A 567 -21.47 9.31 -15.78
C ASN A 567 -22.79 8.53 -15.73
N ILE A 568 -23.03 7.79 -14.67
CA ILE A 568 -24.27 7.09 -14.42
C ILE A 568 -24.84 7.63 -13.10
N ASP A 569 -26.06 8.15 -13.13
CA ASP A 569 -26.75 8.73 -11.96
C ASP A 569 -25.92 9.82 -11.24
N GLY A 570 -25.24 10.67 -11.98
CA GLY A 570 -24.42 11.76 -11.44
C GLY A 570 -23.06 11.32 -10.89
N GLN A 571 -22.68 10.06 -11.05
CA GLN A 571 -21.41 9.50 -10.59
C GLN A 571 -20.58 8.95 -11.75
N GLY A 572 -19.30 9.28 -11.79
CA GLY A 572 -18.38 8.67 -12.73
C GLY A 572 -18.18 7.18 -12.46
N LYS A 573 -18.33 6.36 -13.47
CA LYS A 573 -18.19 4.90 -13.44
C LYS A 573 -17.31 4.43 -14.57
N PHE A 574 -16.48 3.43 -14.30
CA PHE A 574 -15.80 2.68 -15.32
C PHE A 574 -16.73 1.61 -15.91
N VAL A 575 -16.81 1.58 -17.22
CA VAL A 575 -17.55 0.56 -17.97
C VAL A 575 -16.57 -0.24 -18.83
N GLN A 576 -16.74 -1.55 -18.86
CA GLN A 576 -16.01 -2.42 -19.76
C GLN A 576 -16.59 -2.29 -21.17
N VAL A 577 -15.71 -2.12 -22.14
CA VAL A 577 -16.10 -1.93 -23.55
C VAL A 577 -15.66 -3.14 -24.35
N ILE A 578 -16.60 -3.79 -24.99
CA ILE A 578 -16.37 -4.98 -25.83
C ILE A 578 -17.03 -4.82 -27.21
N ASN A 579 -16.54 -5.58 -28.17
CA ASN A 579 -17.28 -5.81 -29.41
C ASN A 579 -18.09 -7.10 -29.24
N PRO A 580 -19.44 -7.03 -29.11
CA PRO A 580 -20.26 -8.20 -28.82
C PRO A 580 -20.08 -9.35 -29.82
N ALA A 581 -19.91 -9.03 -31.11
CA ALA A 581 -19.74 -10.02 -32.15
C ALA A 581 -18.45 -10.84 -32.03
N SER A 582 -17.33 -10.18 -31.71
CA SER A 582 -16.02 -10.84 -31.53
C SER A 582 -15.78 -11.34 -30.12
N ALA A 583 -16.50 -10.85 -29.11
CA ALA A 583 -16.40 -11.28 -27.73
C ALA A 583 -17.11 -12.62 -27.47
N ASN A 584 -18.13 -12.95 -28.28
CA ASN A 584 -18.90 -14.19 -28.13
C ASN A 584 -18.01 -15.42 -28.30
N GLY A 585 -18.02 -16.31 -27.29
CA GLY A 585 -17.16 -17.50 -27.27
C GLY A 585 -15.74 -17.30 -26.70
N LEU A 586 -15.28 -16.05 -26.56
CA LEU A 586 -14.02 -15.69 -25.90
C LEU A 586 -14.21 -15.21 -24.48
N ILE A 587 -15.31 -14.46 -24.23
CA ILE A 587 -15.69 -13.97 -22.91
C ILE A 587 -17.01 -14.65 -22.51
N ASN A 588 -17.11 -15.09 -21.28
CA ASN A 588 -18.31 -15.65 -20.72
C ASN A 588 -18.71 -14.84 -19.47
N PHE A 589 -19.78 -14.07 -19.59
CA PHE A 589 -20.42 -13.48 -18.42
C PHE A 589 -21.43 -14.51 -17.87
N SER A 590 -21.43 -14.71 -16.55
CA SER A 590 -22.39 -15.60 -15.89
C SER A 590 -23.79 -14.94 -15.88
N MET A 591 -24.47 -14.94 -17.05
CA MET A 591 -25.76 -14.29 -17.21
C MET A 591 -26.83 -14.95 -16.35
N LEU A 592 -27.59 -14.14 -15.61
CA LEU A 592 -28.77 -14.56 -14.84
C LEU A 592 -30.07 -14.19 -15.57
N GLU A 593 -30.12 -13.00 -16.16
CA GLU A 593 -31.24 -12.51 -16.95
C GLU A 593 -30.70 -11.87 -18.24
N GLY A 594 -31.44 -12.02 -19.33
CA GLY A 594 -31.03 -11.49 -20.63
C GLY A 594 -29.94 -12.34 -21.30
N SER A 595 -29.19 -11.77 -22.25
CA SER A 595 -28.16 -12.46 -23.01
C SER A 595 -27.00 -11.53 -23.41
N GLN A 596 -25.75 -11.99 -23.23
CA GLN A 596 -24.58 -11.24 -23.72
C GLN A 596 -24.51 -11.14 -25.26
N ASN A 597 -25.10 -12.11 -25.97
CA ASN A 597 -25.06 -12.17 -27.42
C ASN A 597 -26.05 -11.20 -28.07
N GLY A 598 -26.97 -10.65 -27.30
CA GLY A 598 -27.95 -9.66 -27.75
C GLY A 598 -27.56 -8.22 -27.41
N LEU A 599 -26.36 -7.97 -26.89
CA LEU A 599 -25.93 -6.62 -26.52
C LEU A 599 -25.91 -5.70 -27.75
N SER A 600 -26.86 -4.77 -27.79
CA SER A 600 -27.02 -3.80 -28.86
C SER A 600 -26.09 -2.59 -28.69
N ASP A 601 -26.05 -1.72 -29.68
CA ASP A 601 -25.27 -0.48 -29.66
C ASP A 601 -25.71 0.48 -28.54
N SER A 602 -26.96 0.41 -28.12
CA SER A 602 -27.55 1.18 -27.03
C SER A 602 -27.87 0.31 -25.81
N GLY A 603 -27.28 -0.88 -25.73
CA GLY A 603 -27.44 -1.83 -24.65
C GLY A 603 -26.37 -1.73 -23.58
N MET A 604 -26.73 -2.17 -22.36
CA MET A 604 -25.81 -2.29 -21.24
C MET A 604 -26.07 -3.58 -20.47
N LEU A 605 -25.00 -4.34 -20.15
CA LEU A 605 -25.08 -5.41 -19.16
C LEU A 605 -24.67 -4.86 -17.81
N VAL A 606 -25.37 -5.26 -16.75
CA VAL A 606 -25.10 -4.78 -15.38
C VAL A 606 -24.92 -5.96 -14.42
N SER A 607 -24.07 -5.78 -13.42
CA SER A 607 -23.92 -6.78 -12.37
C SER A 607 -25.13 -6.82 -11.45
N THR A 608 -25.41 -8.00 -10.85
CA THR A 608 -26.49 -8.17 -9.84
C THR A 608 -26.37 -7.19 -8.68
N ILE A 609 -25.14 -6.86 -8.26
CA ILE A 609 -24.88 -5.89 -7.19
C ILE A 609 -25.47 -4.53 -7.57
N ARG A 610 -25.21 -4.06 -8.79
CA ARG A 610 -25.71 -2.75 -9.26
C ARG A 610 -27.18 -2.79 -9.60
N ALA A 611 -27.65 -3.87 -10.21
CA ALA A 611 -29.07 -4.06 -10.49
C ALA A 611 -29.90 -4.01 -9.20
N THR A 612 -29.44 -4.69 -8.14
CA THR A 612 -30.10 -4.68 -6.82
C THR A 612 -30.03 -3.31 -6.15
N ALA A 613 -28.85 -2.66 -6.14
CA ALA A 613 -28.67 -1.37 -5.47
C ALA A 613 -29.54 -0.26 -6.08
N ASN A 614 -29.74 -0.29 -7.41
CA ASN A 614 -30.51 0.72 -8.14
C ASN A 614 -31.92 0.25 -8.49
N ASN A 615 -32.33 -0.95 -8.07
CA ASN A 615 -33.62 -1.57 -8.39
C ASN A 615 -33.87 -1.67 -9.91
N TRP A 616 -32.81 -1.98 -10.67
CA TRP A 616 -32.85 -2.11 -12.13
C TRP A 616 -33.26 -3.52 -12.56
N LYS A 617 -33.97 -3.60 -13.68
CA LYS A 617 -34.38 -4.85 -14.35
C LYS A 617 -34.01 -4.80 -15.84
N VAL A 618 -33.98 -5.96 -16.49
CA VAL A 618 -33.88 -6.01 -17.95
C VAL A 618 -35.03 -5.19 -18.58
N GLY A 619 -34.69 -4.34 -19.55
CA GLY A 619 -35.60 -3.36 -20.16
C GLY A 619 -35.61 -1.98 -19.47
N THR A 620 -34.94 -1.80 -18.33
CA THR A 620 -34.82 -0.47 -17.71
C THR A 620 -33.96 0.46 -18.56
N SER A 621 -34.40 1.69 -18.76
CA SER A 621 -33.65 2.74 -19.49
C SER A 621 -32.84 3.57 -18.50
N VAL A 622 -31.55 3.73 -18.75
CA VAL A 622 -30.59 4.47 -17.93
C VAL A 622 -29.95 5.58 -18.75
N ASN A 623 -29.81 6.76 -18.15
CA ASN A 623 -29.15 7.89 -18.81
C ASN A 623 -27.64 7.82 -18.54
N VAL A 624 -26.83 7.76 -19.61
CA VAL A 624 -25.36 7.68 -19.54
C VAL A 624 -24.77 8.97 -20.08
N GLY A 625 -24.14 9.74 -19.20
CA GLY A 625 -23.38 10.94 -19.55
C GLY A 625 -21.99 10.59 -20.09
N LEU A 626 -21.57 11.28 -21.14
CA LEU A 626 -20.28 11.13 -21.80
C LEU A 626 -19.32 12.25 -21.38
N ILE A 627 -18.05 12.07 -21.72
CA ILE A 627 -16.98 12.99 -21.35
C ILE A 627 -17.13 14.41 -21.96
N ASP A 628 -17.83 14.52 -23.08
CA ASP A 628 -18.13 15.79 -23.77
C ASP A 628 -19.36 16.53 -23.19
N GLY A 629 -19.95 16.00 -22.12
CA GLY A 629 -21.14 16.51 -21.47
C GLY A 629 -22.44 16.17 -22.21
N THR A 630 -22.39 15.34 -23.27
CA THR A 630 -23.59 14.78 -23.89
C THR A 630 -24.10 13.60 -23.07
N ALA A 631 -25.38 13.28 -23.24
CA ALA A 631 -25.98 12.12 -22.59
C ALA A 631 -26.77 11.30 -23.62
N LYS A 632 -26.62 9.97 -23.50
CA LYS A 632 -27.38 9.01 -24.34
C LYS A 632 -28.16 8.06 -23.45
N GLN A 633 -29.35 7.66 -23.86
CA GLN A 633 -30.10 6.62 -23.16
C GLN A 633 -29.59 5.23 -23.57
N VAL A 634 -29.39 4.37 -22.58
CA VAL A 634 -29.07 2.96 -22.79
C VAL A 634 -30.09 2.08 -22.10
N THR A 635 -30.36 0.90 -22.66
CA THR A 635 -31.27 -0.08 -22.08
C THR A 635 -30.51 -1.21 -21.42
N ILE A 636 -30.90 -1.62 -20.21
CA ILE A 636 -30.33 -2.80 -19.58
C ILE A 636 -30.84 -4.04 -20.30
N GLU A 637 -29.94 -4.74 -21.00
CA GLU A 637 -30.26 -5.92 -21.81
C GLU A 637 -29.91 -7.24 -21.13
N GLY A 638 -29.18 -7.17 -20.02
CA GLY A 638 -28.88 -8.35 -19.23
C GLY A 638 -28.31 -8.01 -17.86
N ILE A 639 -28.53 -8.95 -16.95
CA ILE A 639 -28.00 -8.94 -15.59
C ILE A 639 -27.13 -10.18 -15.41
N TYR A 640 -25.90 -9.99 -14.97
CA TYR A 640 -24.95 -11.07 -14.76
C TYR A 640 -24.45 -11.14 -13.33
N GLU A 641 -24.03 -12.30 -12.90
CA GLU A 641 -23.39 -12.49 -11.60
C GLU A 641 -21.91 -12.09 -11.73
N PRO A 642 -21.47 -11.03 -11.00
CA PRO A 642 -20.08 -10.61 -11.07
C PRO A 642 -19.19 -11.69 -10.47
N THR A 643 -18.15 -12.06 -11.19
CA THR A 643 -17.12 -12.98 -10.72
C THR A 643 -15.84 -12.18 -10.45
N GLY A 644 -15.48 -12.05 -9.17
CA GLY A 644 -14.24 -11.39 -8.75
C GLY A 644 -14.17 -9.89 -9.03
N PHE A 645 -13.06 -9.44 -9.59
CA PHE A 645 -12.83 -8.02 -9.95
C PHE A 645 -13.58 -7.57 -11.21
N ASP A 646 -14.70 -8.18 -11.51
CA ASP A 646 -15.46 -7.87 -12.70
C ASP A 646 -16.04 -6.45 -12.65
N VAL A 647 -16.03 -5.79 -13.81
CA VAL A 647 -16.56 -4.43 -13.92
C VAL A 647 -18.08 -4.51 -13.75
N SER A 648 -18.64 -3.57 -13.05
CA SER A 648 -20.06 -3.55 -12.74
C SER A 648 -20.97 -3.30 -13.96
N TYR A 649 -20.38 -2.83 -15.08
CA TYR A 649 -21.09 -2.41 -16.30
C TYR A 649 -20.34 -2.84 -17.54
N VAL A 650 -21.04 -3.35 -18.56
CA VAL A 650 -20.48 -3.73 -19.86
C VAL A 650 -21.29 -3.07 -20.97
N MET A 651 -20.62 -2.43 -21.92
CA MET A 651 -21.23 -1.71 -23.04
C MET A 651 -20.60 -2.10 -24.37
N SER A 652 -21.32 -1.92 -25.45
CA SER A 652 -20.81 -2.14 -26.80
C SER A 652 -19.81 -1.06 -27.20
N ARG A 653 -18.76 -1.45 -27.94
CA ARG A 653 -17.79 -0.51 -28.51
C ARG A 653 -18.46 0.48 -29.49
N SER A 654 -19.46 0.03 -30.24
CA SER A 654 -20.22 0.85 -31.18
C SER A 654 -20.96 2.02 -30.52
N PHE A 655 -21.33 1.91 -29.23
CA PHE A 655 -21.91 3.02 -28.47
C PHE A 655 -21.03 4.26 -28.46
N PHE A 656 -19.71 4.06 -28.47
CA PHE A 656 -18.72 5.13 -28.38
C PHE A 656 -18.19 5.59 -29.75
N ALA A 657 -18.63 4.98 -30.85
CA ALA A 657 -18.08 5.27 -32.20
C ALA A 657 -18.19 6.75 -32.60
N ASP A 658 -19.33 7.38 -32.29
CA ASP A 658 -19.61 8.79 -32.64
C ASP A 658 -19.49 9.70 -31.40
N THR A 659 -18.56 9.39 -30.50
CA THR A 659 -18.37 10.16 -29.26
C THR A 659 -16.95 10.70 -29.16
N ALA A 660 -16.75 11.71 -28.33
CA ALA A 660 -15.40 12.24 -28.02
C ALA A 660 -14.53 11.25 -27.23
N THR A 661 -15.11 10.16 -26.71
CA THR A 661 -14.39 9.16 -25.92
C THR A 661 -13.46 8.34 -26.81
N LYS A 662 -12.15 8.45 -26.58
CA LYS A 662 -11.14 7.62 -27.27
C LYS A 662 -10.98 6.30 -26.55
N LEU A 663 -11.23 5.21 -27.26
CA LEU A 663 -11.10 3.86 -26.73
C LEU A 663 -9.73 3.26 -27.03
N PHE A 664 -9.20 2.51 -26.10
CA PHE A 664 -8.05 1.62 -26.30
C PHE A 664 -8.32 0.30 -25.57
N ASP A 665 -7.67 -0.76 -26.04
CA ASP A 665 -7.82 -2.08 -25.46
C ASP A 665 -6.76 -2.28 -24.37
N ASN A 666 -7.18 -2.75 -23.22
CA ASN A 666 -6.27 -3.16 -22.14
C ASN A 666 -5.80 -4.60 -22.36
N PHE A 667 -6.67 -5.41 -22.97
CA PHE A 667 -6.42 -6.81 -23.28
C PHE A 667 -6.99 -7.15 -24.66
N ILE A 668 -6.30 -8.06 -25.36
CA ILE A 668 -6.86 -8.73 -26.54
C ILE A 668 -6.86 -10.22 -26.24
N TYR A 669 -8.05 -10.82 -26.24
CA TYR A 669 -8.21 -12.28 -26.09
C TYR A 669 -8.25 -12.94 -27.44
N ILE A 670 -7.54 -14.06 -27.56
CA ILE A 670 -7.33 -14.76 -28.83
C ILE A 670 -7.67 -16.25 -28.63
N LYS A 671 -8.42 -16.79 -29.59
CA LYS A 671 -8.66 -18.23 -29.72
C LYS A 671 -8.01 -18.70 -31.00
N THR A 672 -7.25 -19.78 -30.92
CA THR A 672 -6.58 -20.40 -32.08
C THR A 672 -7.52 -21.36 -32.81
N LYS A 673 -7.23 -21.66 -34.08
CA LYS A 673 -7.98 -22.66 -34.82
C LYS A 673 -7.67 -24.06 -34.31
N PRO A 674 -8.65 -24.97 -34.35
CA PRO A 674 -8.41 -26.34 -33.97
C PRO A 674 -7.26 -26.98 -34.77
N GLY A 675 -6.37 -27.70 -34.06
CA GLY A 675 -5.23 -28.38 -34.69
C GLY A 675 -3.93 -27.54 -34.79
N ILE A 676 -3.95 -26.27 -34.43
CA ILE A 676 -2.73 -25.45 -34.33
C ILE A 676 -2.09 -25.69 -32.96
N SER A 677 -0.79 -26.02 -32.93
CA SER A 677 -0.06 -26.17 -31.67
C SER A 677 0.15 -24.83 -30.99
N GLU A 678 0.25 -24.84 -29.65
CA GLU A 678 0.52 -23.61 -28.85
C GLU A 678 1.82 -22.92 -29.30
N GLU A 679 2.86 -23.69 -29.63
CA GLU A 679 4.16 -23.18 -30.08
C GLU A 679 4.06 -22.48 -31.45
N ALA A 680 3.34 -23.07 -32.41
CA ALA A 680 3.15 -22.47 -33.73
C ALA A 680 2.35 -21.17 -33.65
N ALA A 681 1.25 -21.17 -32.89
CA ALA A 681 0.45 -19.96 -32.63
C ALA A 681 1.28 -18.88 -31.93
N ARG A 682 2.04 -19.24 -30.89
CA ARG A 682 2.88 -18.32 -30.13
C ARG A 682 3.92 -17.63 -31.04
N SER A 683 4.58 -18.39 -31.92
CA SER A 683 5.59 -17.83 -32.84
C SER A 683 5.01 -16.75 -33.74
N VAL A 684 3.84 -17.01 -34.36
CA VAL A 684 3.17 -16.04 -35.25
C VAL A 684 2.65 -14.83 -34.48
N LEU A 685 1.97 -15.07 -33.32
CA LEU A 685 1.40 -13.99 -32.52
C LEU A 685 2.49 -13.12 -31.89
N SER A 686 3.61 -13.69 -31.41
CA SER A 686 4.74 -12.92 -30.86
C SER A 686 5.33 -11.97 -31.90
N ALA A 687 5.52 -12.44 -33.13
CA ALA A 687 6.02 -11.61 -34.24
C ALA A 687 5.10 -10.40 -34.56
N GLN A 688 3.81 -10.48 -34.26
CA GLN A 688 2.86 -9.39 -34.48
C GLN A 688 2.59 -8.52 -33.25
N THR A 689 3.00 -8.94 -32.07
CA THR A 689 2.71 -8.25 -30.80
C THR A 689 3.99 -7.93 -30.02
N GLN A 690 4.54 -8.91 -29.34
CA GLN A 690 5.64 -8.74 -28.39
C GLN A 690 6.94 -8.31 -29.07
N ASP A 691 7.27 -8.89 -30.23
CA ASP A 691 8.50 -8.56 -30.96
C ASP A 691 8.46 -7.16 -31.59
N LYS A 692 7.25 -6.60 -31.76
CA LYS A 692 7.03 -5.20 -32.14
C LYS A 692 6.88 -4.26 -30.94
N GLY A 693 6.95 -4.78 -29.71
CA GLY A 693 6.75 -4.00 -28.49
C GLY A 693 5.33 -3.49 -28.28
N LEU A 694 4.32 -4.03 -28.98
CA LEU A 694 2.93 -3.57 -28.92
C LEU A 694 2.24 -4.06 -27.64
N GLY A 695 2.56 -5.26 -27.16
CA GLY A 695 1.95 -5.82 -25.95
C GLY A 695 2.62 -7.12 -25.55
N LYS A 696 2.35 -7.61 -24.35
CA LYS A 696 2.89 -8.86 -23.83
C LYS A 696 1.98 -10.01 -24.20
N LEU A 697 2.49 -10.93 -25.03
CA LEU A 697 1.78 -12.16 -25.39
C LEU A 697 1.92 -13.19 -24.25
N GLN A 698 0.83 -13.75 -23.83
CA GLN A 698 0.74 -14.73 -22.74
C GLN A 698 -0.23 -15.84 -23.11
N SER A 699 0.12 -17.09 -22.80
CA SER A 699 -0.87 -18.16 -22.82
C SER A 699 -1.91 -17.94 -21.74
N ARG A 700 -3.02 -18.65 -21.79
CA ARG A 700 -4.08 -18.56 -20.78
C ARG A 700 -3.54 -18.77 -19.36
N SER A 701 -2.68 -19.76 -19.15
CA SER A 701 -2.06 -20.02 -17.86
C SER A 701 -1.12 -18.91 -17.40
N GLU A 702 -0.26 -18.43 -18.29
CA GLU A 702 0.66 -17.31 -18.02
C GLU A 702 -0.10 -16.02 -17.69
N TYR A 703 -1.21 -15.75 -18.38
CA TYR A 703 -2.06 -14.61 -18.12
C TYR A 703 -2.71 -14.67 -16.72
N ILE A 704 -3.29 -15.80 -16.37
CA ILE A 704 -3.87 -16.04 -15.03
C ILE A 704 -2.80 -15.87 -13.93
N ASP A 705 -1.60 -16.44 -14.17
CA ASP A 705 -0.50 -16.33 -13.21
C ASP A 705 0.04 -14.90 -13.11
N ALA A 706 0.11 -14.16 -14.21
CA ALA A 706 0.53 -12.76 -14.20
C ALA A 706 -0.46 -11.88 -13.44
N GLN A 707 -1.75 -12.01 -13.71
CA GLN A 707 -2.78 -11.23 -13.02
C GLN A 707 -2.83 -11.55 -11.52
N SER A 708 -2.76 -12.84 -11.16
CA SER A 708 -2.68 -13.24 -9.75
C SER A 708 -1.34 -12.87 -9.11
N GLY A 709 -0.28 -12.71 -9.90
CA GLY A 709 1.06 -12.30 -9.50
C GLY A 709 1.14 -10.86 -9.00
N GLN A 710 0.27 -9.96 -9.47
CA GLN A 710 0.20 -8.57 -9.01
C GLN A 710 -0.06 -8.49 -7.50
N VAL A 711 -0.87 -9.41 -6.97
CA VAL A 711 -1.11 -9.53 -5.52
C VAL A 711 0.18 -9.81 -4.76
N ASN A 712 1.15 -10.54 -5.36
CA ASN A 712 2.43 -10.83 -4.70
C ASN A 712 3.28 -9.58 -4.50
N GLN A 713 3.19 -8.61 -5.40
CA GLN A 713 3.95 -7.36 -5.31
C GLN A 713 3.44 -6.52 -4.14
N ILE A 714 2.12 -6.38 -4.00
CA ILE A 714 1.48 -5.72 -2.86
C ILE A 714 1.83 -6.46 -1.55
N LEU A 715 1.75 -7.80 -1.57
CA LEU A 715 2.16 -8.61 -0.43
C LEU A 715 3.64 -8.43 -0.07
N GLY A 716 4.52 -8.30 -1.05
CA GLY A 716 5.94 -8.04 -0.82
C GLY A 716 6.16 -6.76 -0.01
N LEU A 717 5.46 -5.67 -0.35
CA LEU A 717 5.49 -4.42 0.40
C LEU A 717 4.94 -4.62 1.84
N ILE A 718 3.80 -5.28 1.97
CA ILE A 718 3.19 -5.58 3.28
C ILE A 718 4.14 -6.41 4.14
N TYR A 719 4.75 -7.47 3.60
CA TYR A 719 5.70 -8.30 4.33
C TYR A 719 6.96 -7.53 4.72
N GLY A 720 7.44 -6.60 3.88
CA GLY A 720 8.53 -5.70 4.20
C GLY A 720 8.24 -4.84 5.43
N LEU A 721 7.03 -4.27 5.50
CA LEU A 721 6.58 -3.48 6.65
C LEU A 721 6.38 -4.34 7.90
N LEU A 722 5.78 -5.53 7.74
CA LEU A 722 5.55 -6.48 8.84
C LEU A 722 6.87 -7.07 9.37
N PHE A 723 7.91 -7.18 8.55
CA PHE A 723 9.24 -7.62 8.98
C PHE A 723 9.79 -6.74 10.11
N LEU A 724 9.55 -5.43 10.05
CA LEU A 724 9.94 -4.54 11.14
C LEU A 724 9.14 -4.81 12.43
N SER A 725 7.84 -5.10 12.32
CA SER A 725 7.01 -5.51 13.45
C SER A 725 7.51 -6.82 14.09
N ILE A 726 7.99 -7.75 13.27
CA ILE A 726 8.63 -8.99 13.73
C ILE A 726 9.92 -8.69 14.50
N ILE A 727 10.75 -7.75 14.04
CA ILE A 727 11.96 -7.31 14.75
C ILE A 727 11.60 -6.75 16.14
N ILE A 728 10.58 -5.90 16.22
CA ILE A 728 10.08 -5.37 17.51
C ILE A 728 9.62 -6.51 18.43
N ALA A 729 8.92 -7.51 17.89
CA ALA A 729 8.48 -8.68 18.62
C ALA A 729 9.67 -9.51 19.15
N ILE A 730 10.70 -9.74 18.34
CA ILE A 730 11.94 -10.44 18.72
C ILE A 730 12.62 -9.69 19.90
N VAL A 731 12.77 -8.38 19.77
CA VAL A 731 13.34 -7.53 20.85
C VAL A 731 12.50 -7.63 22.10
N GLY A 732 11.17 -7.61 21.99
CA GLY A 732 10.24 -7.81 23.10
C GLY A 732 10.43 -9.15 23.81
N ILE A 733 10.60 -10.25 23.06
CA ILE A 733 10.90 -11.58 23.61
C ILE A 733 12.25 -11.58 24.34
N ILE A 734 13.29 -11.04 23.70
CA ILE A 734 14.64 -10.97 24.28
C ILE A 734 14.59 -10.25 25.64
N ILE A 735 13.93 -9.10 25.70
CA ILE A 735 13.81 -8.29 26.91
C ILE A 735 13.07 -9.06 28.01
N THR A 736 11.92 -9.64 27.69
CA THR A 736 11.09 -10.38 28.66
C THR A 736 11.77 -11.65 29.15
N LEU A 737 12.51 -12.35 28.31
CA LEU A 737 13.30 -13.54 28.71
C LEU A 737 14.53 -13.17 29.56
N LEU A 738 15.27 -12.12 29.18
CA LEU A 738 16.39 -11.64 30.02
C LEU A 738 15.92 -11.36 31.42
N LEU A 739 14.79 -10.75 31.57
CA LEU A 739 14.20 -10.38 32.81
C LEU A 739 13.71 -11.61 33.61
N SER A 740 13.07 -12.57 32.92
CA SER A 740 12.70 -13.87 33.50
C SER A 740 13.91 -14.61 34.06
N VAL A 741 15.05 -14.57 33.39
CA VAL A 741 16.31 -15.15 33.87
C VAL A 741 16.80 -14.41 35.11
N PHE A 742 16.69 -13.08 35.16
CA PHE A 742 17.07 -12.31 36.32
C PHE A 742 16.20 -12.59 37.57
N GLU A 743 14.88 -12.73 37.41
CA GLU A 743 13.94 -13.07 38.50
C GLU A 743 14.23 -14.46 39.09
N ARG A 744 14.64 -15.40 38.22
CA ARG A 744 14.88 -16.81 38.63
C ARG A 744 16.35 -17.11 38.91
N LYS A 745 17.16 -16.07 39.16
CA LYS A 745 18.60 -16.20 39.41
C LYS A 745 18.93 -17.20 40.52
N ARG A 746 18.19 -17.17 41.65
CA ARG A 746 18.35 -18.09 42.77
C ARG A 746 17.93 -19.54 42.41
N GLU A 747 16.81 -19.72 41.70
CA GLU A 747 16.35 -21.04 41.21
C GLU A 747 17.38 -21.68 40.28
N ILE A 748 17.88 -20.90 39.31
CA ILE A 748 18.90 -21.36 38.35
C ILE A 748 20.21 -21.69 39.06
N GLY A 749 20.61 -20.89 40.05
CA GLY A 749 21.77 -21.14 40.90
C GLY A 749 21.64 -22.45 41.69
N LEU A 750 20.48 -22.67 42.32
CA LEU A 750 20.16 -23.91 43.05
C LEU A 750 20.18 -25.15 42.12
N LEU A 751 19.56 -25.08 40.94
CA LEU A 751 19.54 -26.17 39.96
C LEU A 751 20.97 -26.51 39.49
N ARG A 752 21.82 -25.51 39.32
CA ARG A 752 23.23 -25.72 38.98
C ARG A 752 24.03 -26.32 40.17
N ALA A 753 23.71 -25.94 41.40
CA ALA A 753 24.34 -26.52 42.61
C ALA A 753 23.98 -28.00 42.79
N ILE A 754 22.78 -28.40 42.35
CA ILE A 754 22.31 -29.82 42.38
C ILE A 754 22.84 -30.61 41.16
N GLY A 755 23.66 -30.00 40.26
CA GLY A 755 24.32 -30.71 39.15
C GLY A 755 23.81 -30.41 37.74
N MET A 756 22.90 -29.45 37.56
CA MET A 756 22.44 -29.05 36.22
C MET A 756 23.59 -28.39 35.42
N THR A 757 23.89 -28.92 34.24
CA THR A 757 24.94 -28.39 33.38
C THR A 757 24.55 -27.07 32.69
N LYS A 758 25.55 -26.27 32.29
CA LYS A 758 25.32 -25.02 31.54
C LYS A 758 24.51 -25.23 30.27
N ASN A 759 24.72 -26.35 29.57
CA ASN A 759 23.99 -26.67 28.30
C ASN A 759 22.53 -27.04 28.58
N GLN A 760 22.24 -27.72 29.72
CA GLN A 760 20.87 -28.00 30.11
C GLN A 760 20.11 -26.72 30.50
N VAL A 761 20.74 -25.78 31.21
CA VAL A 761 20.16 -24.46 31.48
C VAL A 761 19.85 -23.72 30.18
N ARG A 762 20.80 -23.67 29.25
CA ARG A 762 20.59 -23.04 27.92
C ARG A 762 19.42 -23.70 27.16
N ALA A 763 19.39 -25.03 27.14
CA ALA A 763 18.35 -25.80 26.48
C ALA A 763 16.96 -25.49 27.10
N THR A 764 16.83 -25.49 28.42
CA THR A 764 15.56 -25.19 29.10
C THR A 764 15.04 -23.80 28.76
N VAL A 765 15.90 -22.77 28.78
CA VAL A 765 15.49 -21.37 28.39
C VAL A 765 15.10 -21.28 26.93
N ARG A 766 15.80 -21.94 26.01
CA ARG A 766 15.46 -21.94 24.58
C ARG A 766 14.13 -22.62 24.31
N TRP A 767 13.88 -23.79 24.94
CA TRP A 767 12.63 -24.52 24.79
C TRP A 767 11.44 -23.81 25.45
N GLU A 768 11.65 -23.13 26.58
CA GLU A 768 10.64 -22.26 27.22
C GLU A 768 10.25 -21.13 26.26
N SER A 769 11.22 -20.51 25.59
CA SER A 769 10.98 -19.47 24.60
C SER A 769 10.25 -19.98 23.36
N ALA A 770 10.65 -21.16 22.85
CA ALA A 770 10.00 -21.77 21.69
C ALA A 770 8.52 -22.08 21.97
N ILE A 771 8.21 -22.62 23.17
CA ILE A 771 6.81 -22.89 23.60
C ILE A 771 6.04 -21.58 23.67
N THR A 772 6.63 -20.51 24.23
CA THR A 772 5.98 -19.21 24.41
C THR A 772 5.75 -18.51 23.06
N SER A 773 6.73 -18.55 22.15
CA SER A 773 6.60 -18.01 20.79
C SER A 773 5.54 -18.77 19.99
N MET A 774 5.55 -20.11 20.06
CA MET A 774 4.57 -20.95 19.38
C MET A 774 3.14 -20.74 19.92
N LEU A 775 2.99 -20.48 21.23
CA LEU A 775 1.71 -20.07 21.82
C LEU A 775 1.21 -18.76 21.18
N GLY A 776 2.09 -17.75 21.09
CA GLY A 776 1.76 -16.49 20.40
C GLY A 776 1.37 -16.73 18.95
N ALA A 777 2.12 -17.57 18.23
CA ALA A 777 1.88 -17.88 16.84
C ALA A 777 0.55 -18.60 16.61
N VAL A 778 0.24 -19.66 17.37
CA VAL A 778 -1.03 -20.40 17.23
C VAL A 778 -2.24 -19.50 17.51
N VAL A 779 -2.21 -18.75 18.59
CA VAL A 779 -3.30 -17.80 18.89
C VAL A 779 -3.36 -16.69 17.85
N GLY A 780 -2.19 -16.21 17.38
CA GLY A 780 -2.07 -15.20 16.32
C GLY A 780 -2.66 -15.69 15.00
N VAL A 781 -2.39 -16.93 14.59
CA VAL A 781 -2.98 -17.52 13.37
C VAL A 781 -4.50 -17.59 13.47
N VAL A 782 -5.05 -18.10 14.59
CA VAL A 782 -6.52 -18.16 14.77
C VAL A 782 -7.15 -16.78 14.69
N LEU A 783 -6.53 -15.79 15.34
CA LEU A 783 -6.98 -14.40 15.30
C LEU A 783 -6.84 -13.81 13.89
N GLY A 784 -5.71 -14.04 13.23
CA GLY A 784 -5.42 -13.55 11.89
C GLY A 784 -6.37 -14.10 10.83
N VAL A 785 -6.69 -15.39 10.89
CA VAL A 785 -7.71 -16.00 10.02
C VAL A 785 -9.08 -15.34 10.24
N GLY A 786 -9.47 -15.13 11.51
CA GLY A 786 -10.72 -14.42 11.83
C GLY A 786 -10.74 -12.97 11.30
N MET A 787 -9.62 -12.25 11.43
CA MET A 787 -9.49 -10.88 10.88
C MET A 787 -9.48 -10.89 9.34
N GLY A 788 -8.86 -11.89 8.71
CA GLY A 788 -8.88 -12.07 7.27
C GLY A 788 -10.30 -12.27 6.74
N LEU A 789 -11.11 -13.07 7.43
CA LEU A 789 -12.54 -13.23 7.10
C LEU A 789 -13.31 -11.91 7.19
N VAL A 790 -13.09 -11.13 8.26
CA VAL A 790 -13.72 -9.81 8.40
C VAL A 790 -13.28 -8.87 7.28
N LEU A 791 -11.99 -8.84 6.95
CA LEU A 791 -11.46 -8.00 5.88
C LEU A 791 -12.08 -8.34 4.51
N ILE A 792 -12.22 -9.63 4.21
CA ILE A 792 -12.89 -10.10 2.99
C ILE A 792 -14.37 -9.69 3.00
N ALA A 793 -15.06 -9.85 4.13
CA ALA A 793 -16.47 -9.46 4.24
C ALA A 793 -16.69 -7.94 4.07
N VAL A 794 -15.76 -7.10 4.57
CA VAL A 794 -15.82 -5.64 4.40
C VAL A 794 -15.52 -5.23 2.95
N LEU A 795 -14.66 -5.99 2.25
CA LEU A 795 -14.25 -5.72 0.88
C LEU A 795 -15.03 -6.56 -0.16
N ALA A 796 -16.10 -7.27 0.26
CA ALA A 796 -16.90 -8.10 -0.64
C ALA A 796 -17.47 -7.31 -1.84
N ASP A 797 -17.87 -6.05 -1.62
CA ASP A 797 -18.35 -5.15 -2.68
C ASP A 797 -17.28 -4.76 -3.70
N THR A 798 -15.99 -4.99 -3.38
CA THR A 798 -14.85 -4.76 -4.29
C THR A 798 -14.49 -5.99 -5.13
N GLY A 799 -15.24 -7.10 -5.00
CA GLY A 799 -15.09 -8.30 -5.81
C GLY A 799 -14.31 -9.45 -5.17
N VAL A 800 -13.89 -9.34 -3.91
CA VAL A 800 -13.24 -10.45 -3.18
C VAL A 800 -14.25 -11.10 -2.25
N SER A 801 -14.91 -12.17 -2.69
CA SER A 801 -15.98 -12.84 -1.93
C SER A 801 -15.58 -14.22 -1.40
N ALA A 802 -14.68 -14.94 -2.08
CA ALA A 802 -14.30 -16.29 -1.74
C ALA A 802 -13.17 -16.33 -0.69
N PHE A 803 -13.43 -16.96 0.46
CA PHE A 803 -12.39 -17.22 1.44
C PHE A 803 -11.53 -18.43 1.06
N SER A 804 -10.21 -18.24 1.10
CA SER A 804 -9.22 -19.32 0.94
C SER A 804 -8.28 -19.37 2.14
N LEU A 805 -8.21 -20.53 2.79
CA LEU A 805 -7.32 -20.71 3.93
C LEU A 805 -5.87 -20.89 3.46
N PRO A 806 -4.93 -20.02 3.84
CA PRO A 806 -3.52 -20.09 3.43
C PRO A 806 -2.75 -21.15 4.23
N LEU A 807 -2.99 -22.45 3.95
CA LEU A 807 -2.41 -23.56 4.73
C LEU A 807 -0.88 -23.61 4.65
N ASN A 808 -0.30 -23.49 3.46
CA ASN A 808 1.14 -23.55 3.26
C ASN A 808 1.86 -22.38 3.96
N GLU A 809 1.35 -21.18 3.76
CA GLU A 809 1.88 -19.96 4.38
C GLU A 809 1.72 -20.01 5.90
N THR A 810 0.60 -20.54 6.40
CA THR A 810 0.37 -20.72 7.83
C THR A 810 1.40 -21.65 8.46
N ILE A 811 1.73 -22.77 7.80
CA ILE A 811 2.78 -23.70 8.26
C ILE A 811 4.14 -22.97 8.29
N VAL A 812 4.47 -22.23 7.25
CA VAL A 812 5.71 -21.44 7.19
C VAL A 812 5.77 -20.40 8.33
N ILE A 813 4.69 -19.69 8.60
CA ILE A 813 4.59 -18.70 9.69
C ILE A 813 4.81 -19.39 11.06
N LEU A 814 4.21 -20.56 11.29
CA LEU A 814 4.39 -21.32 12.53
C LEU A 814 5.85 -21.79 12.70
N VAL A 815 6.46 -22.31 11.63
CA VAL A 815 7.87 -22.74 11.64
C VAL A 815 8.80 -21.55 11.89
N LEU A 816 8.60 -20.44 11.20
CA LEU A 816 9.37 -19.21 11.42
C LEU A 816 9.21 -18.68 12.84
N SER A 817 8.00 -18.68 13.39
CA SER A 817 7.74 -18.25 14.77
C SER A 817 8.45 -19.15 15.80
N PHE A 818 8.53 -20.44 15.53
CA PHE A 818 9.30 -21.38 16.34
C PHE A 818 10.80 -21.03 16.29
N VAL A 819 11.35 -20.83 15.10
CA VAL A 819 12.76 -20.48 14.90
C VAL A 819 13.09 -19.15 15.59
N VAL A 820 12.25 -18.14 15.39
CA VAL A 820 12.35 -16.82 16.05
C VAL A 820 12.38 -16.98 17.58
N GLY A 821 11.51 -17.81 18.15
CA GLY A 821 11.49 -18.07 19.57
C GLY A 821 12.81 -18.68 20.08
N VAL A 822 13.39 -19.62 19.34
CA VAL A 822 14.69 -20.24 19.69
C VAL A 822 15.83 -19.23 19.56
N VAL A 823 15.87 -18.45 18.48
CA VAL A 823 16.92 -17.45 18.21
C VAL A 823 16.88 -16.32 19.23
N ALA A 824 15.69 -15.78 19.54
CA ALA A 824 15.51 -14.73 20.56
C ALA A 824 16.01 -15.16 21.94
N ALA A 825 15.96 -16.47 22.25
CA ALA A 825 16.44 -17.00 23.51
C ALA A 825 17.95 -17.22 23.60
N VAL A 826 18.72 -17.12 22.51
CA VAL A 826 20.16 -17.43 22.50
C VAL A 826 20.92 -16.54 23.48
N TYR A 827 20.73 -15.22 23.43
CA TYR A 827 21.40 -14.27 24.31
C TYR A 827 20.91 -14.38 25.76
N PRO A 828 19.60 -14.43 26.10
CA PRO A 828 19.12 -14.70 27.44
C PRO A 828 19.62 -16.03 28.06
N ALA A 829 19.63 -17.10 27.26
CA ALA A 829 20.11 -18.41 27.69
C ALA A 829 21.63 -18.41 28.00
N TRP A 830 22.41 -17.72 27.23
CA TRP A 830 23.84 -17.54 27.51
C TRP A 830 24.05 -16.73 28.81
N LYS A 831 23.28 -15.67 29.02
CA LYS A 831 23.39 -14.86 30.23
C LYS A 831 22.93 -15.61 31.49
N ALA A 832 21.96 -16.53 31.35
CA ALA A 832 21.50 -17.40 32.43
C ALA A 832 22.65 -18.29 32.98
N THR A 833 23.59 -18.72 32.16
CA THR A 833 24.72 -19.57 32.56
C THR A 833 25.84 -18.83 33.27
N LYS A 834 25.86 -17.48 33.23
CA LYS A 834 26.85 -16.64 33.94
C LYS A 834 26.42 -16.27 35.38
N VAL A 835 25.30 -16.84 35.87
CA VAL A 835 24.86 -16.67 37.26
C VAL A 835 25.80 -17.40 38.20
N ASN A 836 26.36 -16.67 39.19
CA ASN A 836 27.20 -17.29 40.24
C ASN A 836 26.37 -18.26 41.07
N ILE A 837 26.99 -19.34 41.50
CA ILE A 837 26.37 -20.42 42.27
C ILE A 837 26.27 -20.02 43.75
N MET A 838 27.09 -19.03 44.22
CA MET A 838 27.07 -18.43 45.56
C MET A 838 26.25 -17.15 45.64
#